data_a7660f2b068b424d3a4b451d0fb6cb33
#
_entry.id   a7660f2b068b424d3a4b451d0fb6cb33
#
_cell.length_a   1.000
_cell.length_b   1.000
_cell.length_c   1.000
_cell.angle_alpha   90.00
_cell.angle_beta   90.00
_cell.angle_gamma   90.00
#
_symmetry.space_group_name_H-M   'P 1'
#
loop_
_entity.id
_entity.type
_entity.pdbx_description
1 polymer ?
#
loop_
_entity_poly.entity_id
_entity_poly.type
_entity_poly.pdbx_seq_one_letter_code
_entity_poly.pdbx_strand_id
1 'polypeptide(L)'
;MKKYIFLGYCSLAFCALMSAQGKSVNFKKIKELGGIEEYLYQPNGMNVLLLQDNASPVATVQIVYRVGSKHEVLGNTGSTHLLEHLMFKGTPTFNKKNGNTITDVLQNTGAQLNATTWYDRTNYFETLPSDKIELALQIEADRMRNSLLLKEDKEAEMTVVRNEFERGENNPNSLLDKEIWAAAYIAHPYHHSTIGWKSDIENAPIEVLRNFYNTYYWPDNATLTIIGDFKKENVFELIEKYFGKITKAPNAMPQPYTQEPQQYGARKITVKKPGELGVVNKAYKIPGALHEDLPALSILAQIIGVGPSAILNKTFVDTRLGIYSYASATDFKEVGLFTIGVGFPTTSKHEDIDAKISEVVAKIQKEGVTQDEVNRVVAKISAQTILARDGSGVIASALNEAIASGDWTDYITGVDRLKKVTPADVLRVAQKYLVDDQSTTGYFIPKQAGAQNNDTAKASNYMPENGPFYYRHSEEGHSHEEASSVPTSTKNATEELISAETLIEKSASAFKREKVSGIDVVSVKTSAKDFVTVAASISLGNYASETKNDVIPALTASMLSKGTTLNDKFKFSEKLQKLGVSLNVNASSFKINIGFKCLKKDLDQVIALLAEELRNPLFDAKEFENLKQQFIGNTQQDLNDPGERGSIALSQAIYPKGNPNYSLSVEDNIANIKNATLDEVKAFHKKYFGTASMRLVIVGDTDGANLNASLKKSFKNWNGGVTEKLKFEEAAKTPSKTEVVTIPEKPSAELFVGQFTGLKRADADYIPFFIGNYTLGAGFAGRLMQTVRDNDGLTYNISSGLSGNIETGGYWFVNASFNPNLFQKGLDATMVQVDKWVKNGITAEELENKKTNLIGSFKVGMSTTSGMARTILSFIERGLEPNYIDQYPKDIDKATLQQVNDVIKKYVKLDKMIIIKSGSLDKDGNPLK
;
A
#
# COMPACT_ATOMS: atom_id res chain seq x y z
N MET A 1 -57.03 -41.08 -29.15
CA MET A 1 -55.86 -40.33 -29.66
C MET A 1 -55.56 -39.03 -28.88
N LYS A 2 -56.51 -38.31 -28.26
CA LYS A 2 -56.22 -37.06 -27.53
C LYS A 2 -55.57 -37.20 -26.14
N LYS A 3 -55.60 -38.40 -25.51
CA LYS A 3 -54.96 -38.66 -24.20
C LYS A 3 -53.44 -39.00 -24.28
N TYR A 4 -52.97 -39.49 -25.40
CA TYR A 4 -51.55 -39.84 -25.56
C TYR A 4 -50.68 -38.68 -26.05
N ILE A 5 -51.30 -37.65 -26.68
CA ILE A 5 -50.57 -36.42 -27.09
C ILE A 5 -50.25 -35.55 -25.86
N PHE A 6 -51.07 -35.56 -24.81
CA PHE A 6 -50.82 -34.78 -23.60
C PHE A 6 -49.70 -35.36 -22.72
N LEU A 7 -49.55 -36.69 -22.69
CA LEU A 7 -48.42 -37.36 -22.03
C LEU A 7 -47.08 -37.12 -22.71
N GLY A 8 -47.05 -37.06 -24.03
CA GLY A 8 -45.83 -36.75 -24.78
C GLY A 8 -45.33 -35.34 -24.59
N TYR A 9 -46.22 -34.35 -24.46
CA TYR A 9 -45.82 -32.96 -24.17
C TYR A 9 -45.34 -32.76 -22.75
N CYS A 10 -45.90 -33.45 -21.78
CA CYS A 10 -45.43 -33.41 -20.39
C CYS A 10 -44.07 -34.09 -20.22
N SER A 11 -43.78 -35.17 -20.95
CA SER A 11 -42.47 -35.82 -20.90
C SER A 11 -41.36 -35.00 -21.57
N LEU A 12 -41.68 -34.33 -22.68
CA LEU A 12 -40.72 -33.43 -23.37
C LEU A 12 -40.47 -32.14 -22.57
N ALA A 13 -41.48 -31.58 -21.89
CA ALA A 13 -41.34 -30.42 -21.00
C ALA A 13 -40.56 -30.79 -19.72
N PHE A 14 -40.73 -32.04 -19.22
CA PHE A 14 -39.96 -32.50 -18.06
C PHE A 14 -38.51 -32.80 -18.40
N CYS A 15 -38.21 -33.31 -19.59
CA CYS A 15 -36.85 -33.46 -20.11
C CYS A 15 -36.18 -32.10 -20.44
N ALA A 16 -36.93 -31.12 -20.94
CA ALA A 16 -36.41 -29.77 -21.18
C ALA A 16 -36.14 -28.99 -19.89
N LEU A 17 -36.95 -29.23 -18.85
CA LEU A 17 -36.70 -28.68 -17.51
C LEU A 17 -35.51 -29.34 -16.80
N MET A 18 -35.27 -30.64 -17.03
CA MET A 18 -34.08 -31.32 -16.51
C MET A 18 -32.81 -30.90 -17.27
N SER A 19 -32.88 -30.53 -18.55
CA SER A 19 -31.73 -30.04 -19.32
C SER A 19 -31.35 -28.60 -18.99
N ALA A 20 -32.26 -27.78 -18.42
CA ALA A 20 -31.97 -26.43 -17.95
C ALA A 20 -31.38 -26.38 -16.55
N GLN A 21 -31.47 -27.47 -15.75
CA GLN A 21 -30.84 -27.60 -14.44
C GLN A 21 -29.44 -28.22 -14.45
N GLY A 22 -28.88 -28.52 -15.62
CA GLY A 22 -27.74 -29.42 -15.83
C GLY A 22 -26.35 -28.82 -15.83
N LYS A 23 -26.11 -27.57 -15.39
CA LYS A 23 -24.79 -26.93 -15.50
C LYS A 23 -24.07 -26.57 -14.19
N SER A 24 -24.61 -26.89 -13.03
CA SER A 24 -23.95 -26.61 -11.74
C SER A 24 -23.86 -27.79 -10.78
N VAL A 25 -23.89 -29.02 -11.32
CA VAL A 25 -23.90 -30.26 -10.49
C VAL A 25 -22.68 -30.35 -9.55
N ASN A 26 -21.56 -29.76 -9.94
CA ASN A 26 -20.30 -29.85 -9.19
C ASN A 26 -20.14 -28.76 -8.12
N PHE A 27 -21.02 -27.75 -8.08
CA PHE A 27 -20.94 -26.65 -7.09
C PHE A 27 -22.08 -26.75 -6.08
N LYS A 28 -21.74 -27.14 -4.86
CA LYS A 28 -22.69 -27.19 -3.76
C LYS A 28 -22.68 -25.83 -3.04
N LYS A 29 -23.79 -25.08 -3.13
CA LYS A 29 -23.94 -23.84 -2.32
C LYS A 29 -23.96 -24.21 -0.85
N ILE A 30 -23.08 -23.58 -0.06
CA ILE A 30 -22.93 -23.81 1.38
C ILE A 30 -23.73 -22.78 2.15
N LYS A 31 -23.50 -21.49 1.87
CA LYS A 31 -24.21 -20.37 2.51
C LYS A 31 -24.14 -19.11 1.67
N GLU A 32 -24.92 -18.11 2.09
CA GLU A 32 -24.87 -16.75 1.55
C GLU A 32 -25.01 -15.76 2.71
N LEU A 33 -24.13 -14.73 2.73
CA LEU A 33 -24.18 -13.69 3.74
C LEU A 33 -23.59 -12.37 3.20
N GLY A 34 -24.33 -11.28 3.39
CA GLY A 34 -23.90 -9.95 2.93
C GLY A 34 -23.68 -9.84 1.42
N GLY A 35 -24.34 -10.66 0.62
CA GLY A 35 -24.22 -10.74 -0.83
C GLY A 35 -23.09 -11.64 -1.31
N ILE A 36 -22.29 -12.21 -0.40
CA ILE A 36 -21.24 -13.18 -0.72
C ILE A 36 -21.84 -14.58 -0.70
N GLU A 37 -21.74 -15.30 -1.81
CA GLU A 37 -22.16 -16.68 -1.94
C GLU A 37 -20.97 -17.62 -1.78
N GLU A 38 -21.06 -18.60 -0.87
CA GLU A 38 -20.07 -19.65 -0.68
C GLU A 38 -20.50 -20.94 -1.37
N TYR A 39 -19.59 -21.50 -2.14
CA TYR A 39 -19.73 -22.80 -2.81
C TYR A 39 -18.58 -23.73 -2.46
N LEU A 40 -18.89 -25.02 -2.35
CA LEU A 40 -17.89 -26.08 -2.37
C LEU A 40 -17.84 -26.68 -3.76
N TYR A 41 -16.69 -26.60 -4.42
CA TYR A 41 -16.44 -27.34 -5.65
C TYR A 41 -16.13 -28.81 -5.30
N GLN A 42 -17.14 -29.67 -5.46
CA GLN A 42 -17.13 -31.03 -4.93
C GLN A 42 -16.02 -31.94 -5.50
N PRO A 43 -15.60 -31.82 -6.80
CA PRO A 43 -14.59 -32.70 -7.34
C PRO A 43 -13.24 -32.67 -6.61
N ASN A 44 -12.84 -31.51 -6.09
CA ASN A 44 -11.53 -31.37 -5.44
C ASN A 44 -11.57 -30.68 -4.06
N GLY A 45 -12.75 -30.32 -3.57
CA GLY A 45 -12.90 -29.75 -2.23
C GLY A 45 -12.53 -28.26 -2.09
N MET A 46 -12.34 -27.55 -3.21
CA MET A 46 -12.00 -26.11 -3.17
C MET A 46 -13.20 -25.27 -2.72
N ASN A 47 -12.98 -24.37 -1.77
CA ASN A 47 -13.95 -23.35 -1.41
C ASN A 47 -13.95 -22.23 -2.44
N VAL A 48 -15.14 -21.76 -2.84
CA VAL A 48 -15.31 -20.66 -3.80
C VAL A 48 -16.24 -19.62 -3.19
N LEU A 49 -15.77 -18.37 -3.11
CA LEU A 49 -16.53 -17.21 -2.66
C LEU A 49 -16.81 -16.31 -3.86
N LEU A 50 -18.07 -15.97 -4.10
CA LEU A 50 -18.49 -15.12 -5.21
C LEU A 50 -19.24 -13.90 -4.68
N LEU A 51 -18.83 -12.69 -5.11
CA LEU A 51 -19.54 -11.44 -4.88
C LEU A 51 -19.68 -10.68 -6.19
N GLN A 52 -20.88 -10.68 -6.77
CA GLN A 52 -21.17 -9.92 -7.98
C GLN A 52 -21.34 -8.42 -7.66
N ASP A 53 -20.54 -7.59 -8.34
CA ASP A 53 -20.65 -6.14 -8.30
C ASP A 53 -20.35 -5.56 -9.69
N ASN A 54 -21.39 -5.21 -10.41
CA ASN A 54 -21.32 -4.68 -11.78
C ASN A 54 -21.17 -3.14 -11.79
N ALA A 55 -20.65 -2.57 -10.70
CA ALA A 55 -20.43 -1.12 -10.56
C ALA A 55 -19.39 -0.58 -11.55
N SER A 56 -18.40 -1.41 -11.87
CA SER A 56 -17.30 -1.12 -12.77
C SER A 56 -16.95 -2.39 -13.55
N PRO A 57 -16.49 -2.30 -14.82
CA PRO A 57 -16.09 -3.47 -15.62
C PRO A 57 -14.72 -4.01 -15.16
N VAL A 58 -14.59 -4.28 -13.87
CA VAL A 58 -13.39 -4.77 -13.19
C VAL A 58 -13.76 -5.92 -12.28
N ALA A 59 -12.89 -6.91 -12.20
CA ALA A 59 -13.01 -8.00 -11.24
C ALA A 59 -11.69 -8.23 -10.52
N THR A 60 -11.78 -8.78 -9.31
CA THR A 60 -10.64 -9.28 -8.55
C THR A 60 -10.79 -10.78 -8.42
N VAL A 61 -9.78 -11.52 -8.87
CA VAL A 61 -9.58 -12.94 -8.62
C VAL A 61 -8.52 -13.04 -7.52
N GLN A 62 -8.82 -13.80 -6.48
CA GLN A 62 -7.89 -14.03 -5.37
C GLN A 62 -7.93 -15.50 -4.97
N ILE A 63 -6.77 -16.09 -4.74
CA ILE A 63 -6.65 -17.41 -4.12
C ILE A 63 -5.91 -17.29 -2.80
N VAL A 64 -6.46 -17.86 -1.76
CA VAL A 64 -5.89 -17.88 -0.40
C VAL A 64 -5.59 -19.31 -0.01
N TYR A 65 -4.31 -19.64 0.14
CA TYR A 65 -3.87 -20.90 0.72
C TYR A 65 -3.77 -20.78 2.25
N ARG A 66 -4.37 -21.72 2.98
CA ARG A 66 -4.32 -21.76 4.45
C ARG A 66 -2.98 -22.32 4.94
N VAL A 67 -1.90 -21.67 4.50
CA VAL A 67 -0.51 -21.98 4.88
C VAL A 67 0.31 -20.70 4.88
N GLY A 68 1.11 -20.50 5.91
CA GLY A 68 1.97 -19.36 6.08
C GLY A 68 3.21 -19.73 6.92
N SER A 69 3.94 -18.74 7.39
CA SER A 69 5.22 -18.94 8.06
C SER A 69 5.15 -19.82 9.34
N LYS A 70 3.99 -19.92 9.98
CA LYS A 70 3.83 -20.83 11.14
C LYS A 70 4.06 -22.31 10.81
N HIS A 71 3.98 -22.71 9.54
CA HIS A 71 4.20 -24.08 9.09
C HIS A 71 5.69 -24.37 8.80
N GLU A 72 6.55 -23.39 9.00
CA GLU A 72 8.00 -23.51 8.85
C GLU A 72 8.65 -24.10 10.10
N VAL A 73 9.85 -24.62 9.93
CA VAL A 73 10.68 -25.12 11.03
C VAL A 73 12.01 -24.35 11.06
N LEU A 74 12.66 -24.30 12.22
CA LEU A 74 13.98 -23.71 12.38
C LEU A 74 14.98 -24.32 11.36
N GLY A 75 15.81 -23.48 10.77
CA GLY A 75 16.70 -23.85 9.65
C GLY A 75 16.06 -23.64 8.27
N ASN A 76 14.74 -23.36 8.21
CA ASN A 76 13.99 -23.13 6.96
C ASN A 76 12.97 -21.98 7.10
N THR A 77 13.15 -21.07 8.05
CA THR A 77 12.27 -19.92 8.21
C THR A 77 12.42 -18.98 7.02
N GLY A 78 11.30 -18.34 6.59
CA GLY A 78 11.24 -17.53 5.39
C GLY A 78 11.00 -18.33 4.09
N SER A 79 10.92 -19.68 4.19
CA SER A 79 10.68 -20.53 3.01
C SER A 79 9.32 -20.26 2.35
N THR A 80 8.28 -19.97 3.13
CA THR A 80 6.94 -19.66 2.61
C THR A 80 6.96 -18.36 1.80
N HIS A 81 7.64 -17.33 2.30
CA HIS A 81 7.80 -16.06 1.62
C HIS A 81 8.66 -16.19 0.35
N LEU A 82 9.78 -16.90 0.43
CA LEU A 82 10.60 -17.18 -0.76
C LEU A 82 9.83 -18.02 -1.80
N LEU A 83 8.98 -18.96 -1.37
CA LEU A 83 8.10 -19.70 -2.26
C LEU A 83 7.07 -18.77 -2.92
N GLU A 84 6.50 -17.81 -2.20
CA GLU A 84 5.62 -16.80 -2.78
C GLU A 84 6.28 -16.11 -3.98
N HIS A 85 7.53 -15.65 -3.84
CA HIS A 85 8.31 -15.06 -4.93
C HIS A 85 8.49 -16.02 -6.11
N LEU A 86 8.86 -17.27 -5.82
CA LEU A 86 9.09 -18.28 -6.85
C LEU A 86 7.83 -18.67 -7.63
N MET A 87 6.65 -18.50 -7.05
CA MET A 87 5.37 -18.75 -7.73
C MET A 87 5.10 -17.77 -8.89
N PHE A 88 5.85 -16.67 -9.00
CA PHE A 88 5.81 -15.75 -10.15
C PHE A 88 6.82 -16.11 -11.25
N LYS A 89 7.81 -16.99 -10.98
CA LYS A 89 8.91 -17.28 -11.93
C LYS A 89 8.50 -18.18 -13.09
N GLY A 90 7.44 -18.96 -12.94
CA GLY A 90 6.81 -19.61 -14.08
C GLY A 90 6.29 -21.01 -13.87
N THR A 91 5.51 -21.39 -14.85
CA THR A 91 4.94 -22.71 -15.08
C THR A 91 5.38 -23.21 -16.46
N PRO A 92 5.08 -24.46 -16.87
CA PRO A 92 5.33 -24.89 -18.24
C PRO A 92 4.60 -24.03 -19.29
N THR A 93 3.44 -23.43 -18.94
CA THR A 93 2.67 -22.57 -19.85
C THR A 93 3.21 -21.15 -19.87
N PHE A 94 3.45 -20.58 -18.71
CA PHE A 94 3.84 -19.17 -18.51
C PHE A 94 5.26 -19.12 -17.94
N ASN A 95 6.24 -18.77 -18.75
CA ASN A 95 7.63 -18.73 -18.31
C ASN A 95 8.49 -17.87 -19.23
N LYS A 96 9.70 -17.54 -18.75
CA LYS A 96 10.67 -16.72 -19.48
C LYS A 96 11.10 -17.31 -20.83
N LYS A 97 11.21 -18.64 -20.94
CA LYS A 97 11.62 -19.28 -22.20
C LYS A 97 10.54 -19.14 -23.29
N ASN A 98 9.28 -19.12 -22.87
CA ASN A 98 8.16 -18.91 -23.77
C ASN A 98 7.91 -17.43 -24.10
N GLY A 99 8.62 -16.49 -23.46
CA GLY A 99 8.43 -15.04 -23.64
C GLY A 99 7.12 -14.50 -23.05
N ASN A 100 6.46 -15.24 -22.15
CA ASN A 100 5.14 -14.93 -21.60
C ASN A 100 5.09 -15.19 -20.09
N THR A 101 5.94 -14.52 -19.31
CA THR A 101 5.92 -14.69 -17.85
C THR A 101 4.55 -14.32 -17.27
N ILE A 102 4.20 -14.90 -16.12
CA ILE A 102 2.95 -14.62 -15.41
C ILE A 102 2.76 -13.11 -15.24
N THR A 103 3.81 -12.43 -14.80
CA THR A 103 3.80 -10.98 -14.56
C THR A 103 3.56 -10.20 -15.85
N ASP A 104 4.27 -10.54 -16.95
CA ASP A 104 4.11 -9.82 -18.21
C ASP A 104 2.70 -9.99 -18.78
N VAL A 105 2.19 -11.22 -18.79
CA VAL A 105 0.88 -11.51 -19.36
C VAL A 105 -0.23 -10.79 -18.59
N LEU A 106 -0.20 -10.81 -17.26
CA LEU A 106 -1.18 -10.10 -16.44
C LEU A 106 -1.04 -8.58 -16.55
N GLN A 107 0.18 -8.03 -16.39
CA GLN A 107 0.37 -6.59 -16.47
C GLN A 107 0.02 -6.03 -17.86
N ASN A 108 0.28 -6.75 -18.93
CA ASN A 108 -0.10 -6.32 -20.29
C ASN A 108 -1.62 -6.18 -20.47
N THR A 109 -2.45 -6.80 -19.60
CA THR A 109 -3.90 -6.54 -19.57
C THR A 109 -4.29 -5.32 -18.73
N GLY A 110 -3.35 -4.71 -18.04
CA GLY A 110 -3.60 -3.64 -17.06
C GLY A 110 -3.96 -4.15 -15.68
N ALA A 111 -3.76 -5.43 -15.40
CA ALA A 111 -3.99 -6.00 -14.09
C ALA A 111 -3.05 -5.38 -13.04
N GLN A 112 -3.61 -5.12 -11.87
CA GLN A 112 -2.87 -4.93 -10.64
C GLN A 112 -2.78 -6.27 -9.94
N LEU A 113 -1.57 -6.76 -9.76
CA LEU A 113 -1.31 -8.07 -9.17
C LEU A 113 -0.33 -7.94 -8.02
N ASN A 114 -0.49 -8.81 -7.04
CA ASN A 114 0.47 -8.99 -5.96
C ASN A 114 0.20 -10.32 -5.25
N ALA A 115 1.06 -10.62 -4.28
CA ALA A 115 0.88 -11.69 -3.33
C ALA A 115 1.29 -11.20 -1.95
N THR A 116 0.88 -11.90 -0.91
CA THR A 116 1.35 -11.64 0.45
C THR A 116 1.43 -12.94 1.24
N THR A 117 2.50 -13.08 2.01
CA THR A 117 2.67 -14.14 2.98
C THR A 117 2.52 -13.60 4.39
N TRP A 118 1.75 -14.32 5.23
CA TRP A 118 1.60 -14.01 6.63
C TRP A 118 1.77 -15.28 7.48
N TYR A 119 1.51 -15.22 8.76
CA TYR A 119 1.70 -16.37 9.63
C TYR A 119 0.80 -17.55 9.27
N ASP A 120 -0.47 -17.28 8.89
CA ASP A 120 -1.51 -18.30 8.70
C ASP A 120 -1.88 -18.55 7.24
N ARG A 121 -1.44 -17.69 6.32
CA ARG A 121 -1.89 -17.70 4.94
C ARG A 121 -0.82 -17.20 3.97
N THR A 122 -0.96 -17.65 2.73
CA THR A 122 -0.33 -17.05 1.55
C THR A 122 -1.42 -16.81 0.53
N ASN A 123 -1.52 -15.60 -0.02
CA ASN A 123 -2.51 -15.30 -1.05
C ASN A 123 -1.88 -14.66 -2.28
N TYR A 124 -2.54 -14.88 -3.41
CA TYR A 124 -2.24 -14.27 -4.71
C TYR A 124 -3.50 -13.61 -5.20
N PHE A 125 -3.39 -12.44 -5.81
CA PHE A 125 -4.56 -11.74 -6.33
C PHE A 125 -4.25 -10.88 -7.53
N GLU A 126 -5.24 -10.78 -8.43
CA GLU A 126 -5.25 -9.95 -9.62
C GLU A 126 -6.54 -9.13 -9.65
N THR A 127 -6.42 -7.80 -9.69
CA THR A 127 -7.52 -6.90 -10.02
C THR A 127 -7.35 -6.43 -11.46
N LEU A 128 -8.32 -6.75 -12.32
CA LEU A 128 -8.17 -6.67 -13.78
C LEU A 128 -9.50 -6.34 -14.47
N PRO A 129 -9.48 -5.90 -15.74
CA PRO A 129 -10.70 -5.77 -16.52
C PRO A 129 -11.49 -7.10 -16.56
N SER A 130 -12.81 -7.03 -16.38
CA SER A 130 -13.67 -8.22 -16.22
C SER A 130 -13.64 -9.21 -17.39
N ASP A 131 -13.33 -8.75 -18.60
CA ASP A 131 -13.13 -9.60 -19.79
C ASP A 131 -11.86 -10.47 -19.72
N LYS A 132 -11.00 -10.28 -18.70
CA LYS A 132 -9.74 -11.01 -18.49
C LYS A 132 -9.78 -12.01 -17.33
N ILE A 133 -10.93 -12.25 -16.71
CA ILE A 133 -11.09 -13.20 -15.60
C ILE A 133 -10.58 -14.61 -15.99
N GLU A 134 -10.83 -15.05 -17.21
CA GLU A 134 -10.37 -16.34 -17.69
C GLU A 134 -8.86 -16.50 -17.60
N LEU A 135 -8.10 -15.47 -17.97
CA LEU A 135 -6.64 -15.46 -17.88
C LEU A 135 -6.15 -15.63 -16.44
N ALA A 136 -6.75 -14.89 -15.49
CA ALA A 136 -6.40 -15.01 -14.07
C ALA A 136 -6.68 -16.42 -13.54
N LEU A 137 -7.85 -16.99 -13.84
CA LEU A 137 -8.19 -18.36 -13.42
C LEU A 137 -7.27 -19.42 -14.04
N GLN A 138 -6.86 -19.23 -15.29
CA GLN A 138 -5.89 -20.10 -15.96
C GLN A 138 -4.53 -20.07 -15.24
N ILE A 139 -4.02 -18.87 -14.93
CA ILE A 139 -2.74 -18.67 -14.24
C ILE A 139 -2.79 -19.28 -12.85
N GLU A 140 -3.85 -18.99 -12.08
CA GLU A 140 -4.00 -19.49 -10.73
C GLU A 140 -4.08 -21.02 -10.65
N ALA A 141 -4.81 -21.63 -11.58
CA ALA A 141 -4.88 -23.09 -11.66
C ALA A 141 -3.54 -23.70 -12.07
N ASP A 142 -2.82 -23.08 -13.02
CA ASP A 142 -1.54 -23.59 -13.50
C ASP A 142 -0.46 -23.48 -12.41
N ARG A 143 -0.31 -22.32 -11.76
CA ARG A 143 0.68 -22.16 -10.67
C ARG A 143 0.36 -22.96 -9.43
N MET A 144 -0.91 -23.30 -9.18
CA MET A 144 -1.29 -24.15 -8.04
C MET A 144 -0.59 -25.51 -8.08
N ARG A 145 -0.38 -26.12 -9.27
CA ARG A 145 0.19 -27.47 -9.35
C ARG A 145 1.40 -27.62 -10.27
N ASN A 146 1.67 -26.62 -11.11
CA ASN A 146 2.70 -26.72 -12.15
C ASN A 146 3.81 -25.68 -12.01
N SER A 147 3.96 -25.05 -10.85
CA SER A 147 5.07 -24.12 -10.62
C SER A 147 6.42 -24.83 -10.78
N LEU A 148 7.32 -24.26 -11.60
CA LEU A 148 8.59 -24.91 -11.99
C LEU A 148 9.57 -25.01 -10.84
N LEU A 149 9.63 -24.02 -9.95
CA LEU A 149 10.50 -23.95 -8.77
C LEU A 149 11.94 -24.36 -9.13
N LEU A 150 12.55 -23.63 -10.06
CA LEU A 150 13.90 -23.91 -10.54
C LEU A 150 14.94 -23.44 -9.53
N LYS A 151 16.09 -24.13 -9.49
CA LYS A 151 17.18 -23.78 -8.58
C LYS A 151 17.79 -22.44 -8.96
N GLU A 152 17.97 -22.17 -10.23
CA GLU A 152 18.48 -20.90 -10.78
C GLU A 152 17.57 -19.70 -10.44
N ASP A 153 16.25 -19.88 -10.50
CA ASP A 153 15.29 -18.83 -10.08
C ASP A 153 15.39 -18.57 -8.57
N LYS A 154 15.54 -19.63 -7.76
CA LYS A 154 15.75 -19.51 -6.31
C LYS A 154 17.03 -18.76 -5.98
N GLU A 155 18.14 -19.03 -6.68
CA GLU A 155 19.42 -18.38 -6.45
C GLU A 155 19.37 -16.88 -6.76
N ALA A 156 18.70 -16.49 -7.83
CA ALA A 156 18.46 -15.09 -8.16
C ALA A 156 17.53 -14.42 -7.14
N GLU A 157 16.39 -15.05 -6.82
CA GLU A 157 15.36 -14.48 -5.96
C GLU A 157 15.79 -14.38 -4.48
N MET A 158 16.66 -15.27 -4.03
CA MET A 158 17.25 -15.18 -2.69
C MET A 158 17.97 -13.85 -2.45
N THR A 159 18.66 -13.31 -3.46
CA THR A 159 19.30 -12.00 -3.35
C THR A 159 18.26 -10.89 -3.21
N VAL A 160 17.14 -11.02 -3.90
CA VAL A 160 16.03 -10.07 -3.82
C VAL A 160 15.40 -10.10 -2.42
N VAL A 161 15.06 -11.29 -1.90
CA VAL A 161 14.49 -11.45 -0.54
C VAL A 161 15.45 -10.98 0.54
N ARG A 162 16.76 -11.21 0.35
CA ARG A 162 17.77 -10.67 1.28
C ARG A 162 17.79 -9.14 1.27
N ASN A 163 17.71 -8.49 0.11
CA ASN A 163 17.67 -7.03 0.02
C ASN A 163 16.40 -6.48 0.69
N GLU A 164 15.28 -7.19 0.59
CA GLU A 164 14.04 -6.85 1.29
C GLU A 164 14.21 -6.97 2.80
N PHE A 165 14.80 -8.04 3.29
CA PHE A 165 15.16 -8.23 4.70
C PHE A 165 16.05 -7.07 5.20
N GLU A 166 17.13 -6.75 4.46
CA GLU A 166 18.07 -5.67 4.80
C GLU A 166 17.39 -4.29 4.82
N ARG A 167 16.45 -4.06 3.93
CA ARG A 167 15.64 -2.83 3.92
C ARG A 167 14.73 -2.75 5.15
N GLY A 168 14.11 -3.85 5.57
CA GLY A 168 13.32 -3.93 6.80
C GLY A 168 14.15 -3.61 8.06
N GLU A 169 15.40 -4.03 8.11
CA GLU A 169 16.34 -3.76 9.22
C GLU A 169 16.70 -2.27 9.36
N ASN A 170 16.46 -1.44 8.34
CA ASN A 170 16.65 0.02 8.42
C ASN A 170 15.55 0.71 9.26
N ASN A 171 14.40 0.08 9.48
CA ASN A 171 13.30 0.66 10.24
C ASN A 171 13.36 0.22 11.71
N PRO A 172 13.58 1.17 12.66
CA PRO A 172 13.70 0.85 14.08
C PRO A 172 12.46 0.17 14.69
N ASN A 173 11.26 0.58 14.24
CA ASN A 173 10.01 0.01 14.76
C ASN A 173 9.81 -1.43 14.28
N SER A 174 10.07 -1.71 13.00
CA SER A 174 9.96 -3.06 12.44
C SER A 174 10.97 -4.01 13.07
N LEU A 175 12.20 -3.53 13.28
CA LEU A 175 13.23 -4.31 13.96
C LEU A 175 12.84 -4.63 15.42
N LEU A 176 12.38 -3.62 16.16
CA LEU A 176 11.95 -3.81 17.56
C LEU A 176 10.75 -4.75 17.65
N ASP A 177 9.79 -4.64 16.76
CA ASP A 177 8.61 -5.50 16.72
C ASP A 177 9.00 -6.97 16.46
N LYS A 178 9.87 -7.23 15.48
CA LYS A 178 10.42 -8.56 15.21
C LYS A 178 11.04 -9.19 16.45
N GLU A 179 11.88 -8.45 17.16
CA GLU A 179 12.54 -8.93 18.38
C GLU A 179 11.56 -9.15 19.54
N ILE A 180 10.49 -8.34 19.63
CA ILE A 180 9.42 -8.52 20.62
C ILE A 180 8.65 -9.82 20.36
N TRP A 181 8.25 -10.09 19.11
CA TRP A 181 7.58 -11.34 18.77
C TRP A 181 8.44 -12.55 19.09
N ALA A 182 9.74 -12.50 18.74
CA ALA A 182 10.68 -13.56 19.05
C ALA A 182 10.87 -13.80 20.55
N ALA A 183 10.81 -12.73 21.36
CA ALA A 183 10.91 -12.84 22.81
C ALA A 183 9.59 -13.19 23.49
N ALA A 184 8.46 -12.72 22.96
CA ALA A 184 7.13 -13.00 23.53
C ALA A 184 6.75 -14.48 23.35
N TYR A 185 7.03 -15.05 22.19
CA TYR A 185 6.74 -16.46 21.87
C TYR A 185 8.04 -17.25 21.74
N ILE A 186 8.28 -18.21 22.63
CA ILE A 186 9.52 -19.01 22.62
C ILE A 186 9.34 -20.36 21.94
N ALA A 187 8.12 -20.86 21.87
CA ALA A 187 7.79 -22.16 21.28
C ALA A 187 6.74 -22.06 20.18
N HIS A 188 5.79 -21.15 20.29
CA HIS A 188 4.77 -20.96 19.26
C HIS A 188 5.41 -20.51 17.95
N PRO A 189 5.03 -21.07 16.79
CA PRO A 189 5.66 -20.72 15.49
C PRO A 189 5.60 -19.23 15.09
N TYR A 190 4.75 -18.42 15.72
CA TYR A 190 4.74 -16.96 15.48
C TYR A 190 5.96 -16.21 16.05
N HIS A 191 6.91 -16.91 16.65
CA HIS A 191 8.13 -16.29 17.19
C HIS A 191 9.07 -15.72 16.13
N HIS A 192 8.98 -16.18 14.88
CA HIS A 192 9.79 -15.63 13.80
C HIS A 192 8.93 -14.86 12.79
N SER A 193 9.51 -13.84 12.20
CA SER A 193 8.84 -13.05 11.16
C SER A 193 8.63 -13.87 9.88
N THR A 194 7.67 -13.47 9.06
CA THR A 194 7.34 -14.13 7.78
C THR A 194 8.51 -14.12 6.80
N ILE A 195 9.39 -13.11 6.85
CA ILE A 195 10.59 -13.07 6.01
C ILE A 195 11.66 -14.06 6.48
N GLY A 196 11.58 -14.55 7.75
CA GLY A 196 12.50 -15.52 8.32
C GLY A 196 13.78 -14.92 8.89
N TRP A 197 14.66 -15.81 9.35
CA TRP A 197 16.02 -15.43 9.79
C TRP A 197 16.98 -15.36 8.61
N LYS A 198 17.91 -14.41 8.63
CA LYS A 198 18.87 -14.19 7.53
C LYS A 198 19.61 -15.47 7.12
N SER A 199 20.10 -16.23 8.10
CA SER A 199 20.80 -17.50 7.85
C SER A 199 19.94 -18.53 7.12
N ASP A 200 18.67 -18.62 7.47
CA ASP A 200 17.73 -19.58 6.90
C ASP A 200 17.38 -19.18 5.45
N ILE A 201 17.09 -17.90 5.24
CA ILE A 201 16.82 -17.34 3.89
C ILE A 201 17.99 -17.65 2.95
N GLU A 202 19.23 -17.41 3.39
CA GLU A 202 20.44 -17.59 2.58
C GLU A 202 20.72 -19.06 2.26
N ASN A 203 20.31 -20.01 3.12
CA ASN A 203 20.71 -21.41 3.01
C ASN A 203 19.57 -22.39 2.70
N ALA A 204 18.29 -21.97 2.68
CA ALA A 204 17.17 -22.86 2.40
C ALA A 204 17.34 -23.62 1.07
N PRO A 205 17.39 -24.97 1.05
CA PRO A 205 17.49 -25.74 -0.19
C PRO A 205 16.21 -25.64 -1.02
N ILE A 206 16.32 -25.73 -2.35
CA ILE A 206 15.14 -25.69 -3.24
C ILE A 206 14.18 -26.87 -2.97
N GLU A 207 14.70 -28.00 -2.53
CA GLU A 207 13.93 -29.19 -2.18
C GLU A 207 12.98 -28.95 -1.01
N VAL A 208 13.35 -28.09 -0.05
CA VAL A 208 12.47 -27.68 1.06
C VAL A 208 11.27 -26.93 0.50
N LEU A 209 11.49 -25.97 -0.41
CA LEU A 209 10.44 -25.18 -1.06
C LEU A 209 9.52 -26.07 -1.90
N ARG A 210 10.08 -27.03 -2.66
CA ARG A 210 9.31 -28.02 -3.43
C ARG A 210 8.46 -28.92 -2.54
N ASN A 211 9.03 -29.38 -1.43
CA ASN A 211 8.30 -30.20 -0.47
C ASN A 211 7.16 -29.40 0.18
N PHE A 212 7.41 -28.14 0.55
CA PHE A 212 6.40 -27.24 1.12
C PHE A 212 5.25 -26.99 0.12
N TYR A 213 5.58 -26.66 -1.13
CA TYR A 213 4.62 -26.50 -2.19
C TYR A 213 3.79 -27.78 -2.41
N ASN A 214 4.42 -28.94 -2.53
CA ASN A 214 3.75 -30.22 -2.74
C ASN A 214 2.89 -30.66 -1.53
N THR A 215 3.18 -30.15 -0.34
CA THR A 215 2.40 -30.44 0.86
C THR A 215 1.15 -29.57 0.97
N TYR A 216 1.23 -28.29 0.68
CA TYR A 216 0.19 -27.34 1.06
C TYR A 216 -0.57 -26.67 -0.09
N TYR A 217 -0.05 -26.65 -1.33
CA TYR A 217 -0.67 -25.94 -2.44
C TYR A 217 -1.65 -26.84 -3.20
N TRP A 218 -2.81 -27.08 -2.57
CA TRP A 218 -3.87 -27.94 -3.09
C TRP A 218 -5.24 -27.26 -3.01
N PRO A 219 -6.21 -27.66 -3.88
CA PRO A 219 -7.54 -27.03 -3.90
C PRO A 219 -8.28 -27.09 -2.56
N ASP A 220 -8.21 -28.22 -1.86
CA ASP A 220 -8.87 -28.42 -0.57
C ASP A 220 -8.21 -27.65 0.60
N ASN A 221 -7.03 -27.04 0.37
CA ASN A 221 -6.40 -26.05 1.26
C ASN A 221 -6.56 -24.62 0.78
N ALA A 222 -7.28 -24.39 -0.33
CA ALA A 222 -7.43 -23.08 -0.93
C ALA A 222 -8.87 -22.57 -0.82
N THR A 223 -9.00 -21.24 -0.83
CA THR A 223 -10.26 -20.54 -1.06
C THR A 223 -10.06 -19.60 -2.24
N LEU A 224 -10.83 -19.85 -3.31
CA LEU A 224 -10.89 -18.99 -4.48
C LEU A 224 -11.98 -17.94 -4.27
N THR A 225 -11.65 -16.68 -4.38
CA THR A 225 -12.58 -15.55 -4.25
C THR A 225 -12.64 -14.76 -5.53
N ILE A 226 -13.85 -14.49 -6.06
CA ILE A 226 -14.05 -13.67 -7.25
C ILE A 226 -15.06 -12.58 -6.91
N ILE A 227 -14.65 -11.32 -7.07
CA ILE A 227 -15.45 -10.15 -6.73
C ILE A 227 -15.46 -9.20 -7.92
N GLY A 228 -16.62 -8.69 -8.31
CA GLY A 228 -16.75 -7.67 -9.34
C GLY A 228 -17.73 -8.04 -10.45
N ASP A 229 -17.46 -7.55 -11.66
CA ASP A 229 -18.34 -7.70 -12.82
C ASP A 229 -18.10 -9.05 -13.52
N PHE A 230 -18.97 -10.01 -13.28
CA PHE A 230 -18.94 -11.32 -13.93
C PHE A 230 -20.33 -11.96 -14.01
N LYS A 231 -20.48 -12.97 -14.86
CA LYS A 231 -21.63 -13.87 -14.86
C LYS A 231 -21.27 -15.15 -14.14
N LYS A 232 -22.05 -15.51 -13.13
CA LYS A 232 -21.78 -16.67 -12.27
C LYS A 232 -21.64 -17.98 -13.06
N GLU A 233 -22.49 -18.19 -14.04
CA GLU A 233 -22.47 -19.37 -14.88
C GLU A 233 -21.13 -19.50 -15.64
N ASN A 234 -20.64 -18.40 -16.20
CA ASN A 234 -19.36 -18.37 -16.91
C ASN A 234 -18.19 -18.69 -15.95
N VAL A 235 -18.23 -18.13 -14.73
CA VAL A 235 -17.20 -18.39 -13.72
C VAL A 235 -17.19 -19.86 -13.33
N PHE A 236 -18.33 -20.51 -13.15
CA PHE A 236 -18.40 -21.94 -12.88
C PHE A 236 -17.81 -22.78 -14.01
N GLU A 237 -18.12 -22.46 -15.26
CA GLU A 237 -17.54 -23.13 -16.44
C GLU A 237 -16.00 -22.96 -16.47
N LEU A 238 -15.49 -21.78 -16.16
CA LEU A 238 -14.05 -21.52 -16.12
C LEU A 238 -13.35 -22.25 -14.96
N ILE A 239 -13.96 -22.26 -13.76
CA ILE A 239 -13.43 -23.03 -12.62
C ILE A 239 -13.38 -24.52 -12.98
N GLU A 240 -14.43 -25.07 -13.56
CA GLU A 240 -14.46 -26.47 -13.98
C GLU A 240 -13.40 -26.77 -15.06
N LYS A 241 -13.24 -25.87 -16.03
CA LYS A 241 -12.25 -25.96 -17.11
C LYS A 241 -10.81 -26.04 -16.60
N TYR A 242 -10.44 -25.17 -15.64
CA TYR A 242 -9.05 -24.99 -15.21
C TYR A 242 -8.73 -25.78 -13.93
N PHE A 243 -9.62 -25.81 -12.94
CA PHE A 243 -9.39 -26.49 -11.66
C PHE A 243 -9.96 -27.90 -11.61
N GLY A 244 -10.85 -28.29 -12.55
CA GLY A 244 -11.51 -29.59 -12.55
C GLY A 244 -10.58 -30.78 -12.72
N LYS A 245 -9.40 -30.57 -13.28
CA LYS A 245 -8.38 -31.64 -13.47
C LYS A 245 -7.45 -31.77 -12.24
N ILE A 246 -7.49 -30.82 -11.32
CA ILE A 246 -6.64 -30.82 -10.13
C ILE A 246 -7.37 -31.59 -9.02
N THR A 247 -6.73 -32.63 -8.51
CA THR A 247 -7.29 -33.42 -7.41
C THR A 247 -7.08 -32.69 -6.07
N LYS A 248 -7.78 -33.12 -5.04
CA LYS A 248 -7.44 -32.73 -3.67
C LYS A 248 -6.12 -33.36 -3.23
N ALA A 249 -5.57 -32.84 -2.13
CA ALA A 249 -4.32 -33.34 -1.53
C ALA A 249 -4.33 -34.86 -1.37
N PRO A 250 -3.25 -35.55 -1.76
CA PRO A 250 -3.18 -37.01 -1.62
C PRO A 250 -3.02 -37.47 -0.17
N ASN A 251 -2.50 -36.61 0.69
CA ASN A 251 -2.26 -36.88 2.12
C ASN A 251 -2.87 -35.78 2.98
N ALA A 252 -3.14 -36.10 4.25
CA ALA A 252 -3.50 -35.09 5.24
C ALA A 252 -2.37 -34.09 5.43
N MET A 253 -2.69 -32.80 5.45
CA MET A 253 -1.71 -31.75 5.62
C MET A 253 -1.26 -31.66 7.08
N PRO A 254 0.06 -31.64 7.34
CA PRO A 254 0.59 -31.46 8.68
C PRO A 254 0.09 -30.14 9.27
N GLN A 255 -0.28 -30.18 10.55
CA GLN A 255 -0.64 -28.98 11.30
C GLN A 255 0.36 -28.80 12.46
N PRO A 256 0.87 -27.61 12.69
CA PRO A 256 1.65 -27.32 13.89
C PRO A 256 0.80 -27.60 15.13
N TYR A 257 1.38 -28.29 16.10
CA TYR A 257 0.71 -28.61 17.39
C TYR A 257 1.44 -28.06 18.59
N THR A 258 2.56 -27.35 18.37
CA THR A 258 3.35 -26.74 19.43
C THR A 258 2.58 -25.57 20.04
N GLN A 259 2.36 -25.66 21.37
CA GLN A 259 1.72 -24.60 22.13
C GLN A 259 2.76 -23.78 22.89
N GLU A 260 2.50 -22.47 22.99
CA GLU A 260 3.33 -21.60 23.82
C GLU A 260 3.23 -21.98 25.29
N PRO A 261 4.35 -22.21 25.98
CA PRO A 261 4.33 -22.48 27.42
C PRO A 261 3.92 -21.24 28.21
N GLN A 262 3.41 -21.44 29.42
CA GLN A 262 3.06 -20.34 30.31
C GLN A 262 4.30 -19.48 30.61
N GLN A 263 4.13 -18.19 30.57
CA GLN A 263 5.14 -17.21 30.96
C GLN A 263 5.03 -16.94 32.47
N TYR A 264 6.14 -17.01 33.16
CA TYR A 264 6.19 -16.90 34.65
C TYR A 264 6.84 -15.59 35.11
N GLY A 265 7.10 -14.63 34.24
CA GLY A 265 7.68 -13.35 34.59
C GLY A 265 7.84 -12.45 33.36
N ALA A 266 7.91 -11.15 33.59
CA ALA A 266 8.10 -10.17 32.55
C ALA A 266 9.40 -10.38 31.77
N ARG A 267 9.37 -10.23 30.47
CA ARG A 267 10.55 -10.30 29.57
C ARG A 267 10.96 -8.92 29.13
N LYS A 268 12.26 -8.71 28.97
CA LYS A 268 12.80 -7.44 28.49
C LYS A 268 13.89 -7.66 27.46
N ILE A 269 13.80 -6.93 26.36
CA ILE A 269 14.80 -6.95 25.29
C ILE A 269 15.28 -5.53 25.00
N THR A 270 16.47 -5.41 24.43
CA THR A 270 17.05 -4.12 24.05
C THR A 270 17.70 -4.23 22.69
N VAL A 271 17.29 -3.36 21.79
CA VAL A 271 17.87 -3.16 20.45
C VAL A 271 18.68 -1.87 20.45
N LYS A 272 19.96 -1.94 20.09
CA LYS A 272 20.86 -0.77 20.00
C LYS A 272 21.34 -0.62 18.55
N LYS A 273 20.80 0.34 17.82
CA LYS A 273 21.11 0.66 16.41
C LYS A 273 21.13 2.16 16.20
N PRO A 274 21.74 2.67 15.11
CA PRO A 274 21.65 4.07 14.74
C PRO A 274 20.20 4.53 14.63
N GLY A 275 19.88 5.68 15.18
CA GLY A 275 18.52 6.26 15.18
C GLY A 275 18.46 7.56 15.96
N GLU A 276 17.35 8.28 15.86
CA GLU A 276 17.17 9.60 16.45
C GLU A 276 16.19 9.61 17.64
N LEU A 277 15.28 8.62 17.69
CA LEU A 277 14.26 8.51 18.73
C LEU A 277 14.46 7.24 19.55
N GLY A 278 14.21 7.33 20.85
CA GLY A 278 13.97 6.16 21.69
C GLY A 278 12.58 5.58 21.41
N VAL A 279 12.45 4.26 21.48
CA VAL A 279 11.13 3.59 21.40
C VAL A 279 11.01 2.61 22.57
N VAL A 280 9.82 2.59 23.18
CA VAL A 280 9.39 1.57 24.12
C VAL A 280 8.12 0.93 23.57
N ASN A 281 8.15 -0.37 23.34
CA ASN A 281 6.97 -1.17 23.05
C ASN A 281 6.77 -2.20 24.16
N LYS A 282 5.60 -2.19 24.79
CA LYS A 282 5.20 -3.16 25.81
C LYS A 282 4.07 -4.02 25.25
N ALA A 283 4.30 -5.32 25.13
CA ALA A 283 3.41 -6.27 24.51
C ALA A 283 2.91 -7.31 25.53
N TYR A 284 1.65 -7.72 25.39
CA TYR A 284 0.99 -8.71 26.21
C TYR A 284 0.36 -9.78 25.32
N LYS A 285 0.47 -11.05 25.68
CA LYS A 285 -0.13 -12.16 24.94
C LYS A 285 -1.65 -12.10 25.00
N ILE A 286 -2.31 -12.23 23.86
CA ILE A 286 -3.76 -12.25 23.73
C ILE A 286 -4.22 -13.43 22.89
N PRO A 287 -5.51 -13.85 22.99
CA PRO A 287 -6.05 -14.95 22.19
C PRO A 287 -6.22 -14.55 20.73
N GLY A 288 -6.45 -15.56 19.86
CA GLY A 288 -6.62 -15.36 18.42
C GLY A 288 -7.96 -14.74 18.02
N ALA A 289 -8.08 -14.49 16.70
CA ALA A 289 -9.11 -13.68 16.04
C ALA A 289 -10.56 -14.03 16.38
N LEU A 290 -10.90 -15.32 16.44
CA LEU A 290 -12.27 -15.76 16.67
C LEU A 290 -12.64 -15.91 18.16
N HIS A 291 -11.70 -15.63 19.07
CA HIS A 291 -11.96 -15.71 20.51
C HIS A 291 -12.96 -14.63 20.96
N GLU A 292 -13.82 -14.96 21.93
CA GLU A 292 -14.87 -14.06 22.44
C GLU A 292 -14.34 -12.76 23.08
N ASP A 293 -13.12 -12.75 23.59
CA ASP A 293 -12.49 -11.59 24.23
C ASP A 293 -11.87 -10.62 23.21
N LEU A 294 -11.60 -11.04 21.96
CA LEU A 294 -10.89 -10.17 21.01
C LEU A 294 -11.65 -8.89 20.67
N PRO A 295 -12.97 -8.87 20.49
CA PRO A 295 -13.70 -7.63 20.26
C PRO A 295 -13.51 -6.59 21.39
N ALA A 296 -13.49 -7.03 22.65
CA ALA A 296 -13.26 -6.13 23.78
C ALA A 296 -11.80 -5.63 23.83
N LEU A 297 -10.81 -6.47 23.50
CA LEU A 297 -9.40 -6.07 23.36
C LEU A 297 -9.19 -5.09 22.21
N SER A 298 -9.85 -5.28 21.09
CA SER A 298 -9.80 -4.36 19.95
C SER A 298 -10.38 -2.98 20.30
N ILE A 299 -11.51 -2.95 21.03
CA ILE A 299 -12.10 -1.69 21.52
C ILE A 299 -11.15 -1.02 22.53
N LEU A 300 -10.57 -1.76 23.44
CA LEU A 300 -9.58 -1.27 24.40
C LEU A 300 -8.38 -0.61 23.67
N ALA A 301 -7.81 -1.28 22.68
CA ALA A 301 -6.68 -0.75 21.89
C ALA A 301 -7.04 0.58 21.21
N GLN A 302 -8.25 0.68 20.63
CA GLN A 302 -8.72 1.93 20.02
C GLN A 302 -8.90 3.07 21.03
N ILE A 303 -9.45 2.80 22.21
CA ILE A 303 -9.64 3.80 23.27
C ILE A 303 -8.29 4.29 23.80
N ILE A 304 -7.35 3.37 24.00
CA ILE A 304 -6.03 3.69 24.53
C ILE A 304 -5.17 4.44 23.52
N GLY A 305 -5.11 3.95 22.27
CA GLY A 305 -4.03 4.27 21.33
C GLY A 305 -4.40 5.11 20.12
N VAL A 306 -5.68 5.31 19.79
CA VAL A 306 -6.03 5.86 18.48
C VAL A 306 -6.72 7.23 18.55
N GLY A 307 -6.04 8.24 18.01
CA GLY A 307 -6.54 9.60 17.83
C GLY A 307 -6.26 10.55 18.98
N PRO A 308 -6.59 11.84 18.81
CA PRO A 308 -6.29 12.87 19.80
C PRO A 308 -6.89 12.63 21.18
N SER A 309 -8.08 12.04 21.25
CA SER A 309 -8.78 11.75 22.53
C SER A 309 -8.26 10.48 23.22
N ALA A 310 -7.36 9.72 22.60
CA ALA A 310 -6.77 8.50 23.16
C ALA A 310 -5.99 8.78 24.46
N ILE A 311 -6.02 7.81 25.37
CA ILE A 311 -5.37 7.95 26.68
C ILE A 311 -3.87 8.14 26.52
N LEU A 312 -3.21 7.37 25.64
CA LEU A 312 -1.76 7.50 25.40
C LEU A 312 -1.40 8.84 24.79
N ASN A 313 -2.20 9.33 23.83
CA ASN A 313 -1.93 10.64 23.23
C ASN A 313 -1.96 11.76 24.29
N LYS A 314 -2.96 11.76 25.17
CA LYS A 314 -3.06 12.72 26.28
C LYS A 314 -1.89 12.59 27.26
N THR A 315 -1.44 11.35 27.51
CA THR A 315 -0.39 11.07 28.50
C THR A 315 1.00 11.41 27.98
N PHE A 316 1.32 11.07 26.73
CA PHE A 316 2.67 11.18 26.20
C PHE A 316 2.84 12.35 25.22
N VAL A 317 1.93 12.50 24.26
CA VAL A 317 2.11 13.48 23.18
C VAL A 317 1.73 14.89 23.66
N ASP A 318 0.59 15.05 24.32
CA ASP A 318 0.12 16.35 24.84
C ASP A 318 1.01 16.89 25.98
N THR A 319 1.74 16.02 26.65
CA THR A 319 2.70 16.38 27.73
C THR A 319 4.14 16.54 27.22
N ARG A 320 4.39 16.26 25.93
CA ARG A 320 5.72 16.29 25.28
C ARG A 320 6.71 15.22 25.80
N LEU A 321 6.23 14.19 26.47
CA LEU A 321 7.03 13.03 26.84
C LEU A 321 7.31 12.13 25.65
N GLY A 322 6.40 12.09 24.67
CA GLY A 322 6.48 11.32 23.44
C GLY A 322 6.19 12.17 22.21
N ILE A 323 6.71 11.73 21.08
CA ILE A 323 6.44 12.27 19.74
C ILE A 323 5.20 11.61 19.15
N TYR A 324 5.09 10.30 19.33
CA TYR A 324 3.93 9.50 18.94
C TYR A 324 3.65 8.40 19.98
N SER A 325 2.42 7.92 19.97
CA SER A 325 2.01 6.77 20.78
C SER A 325 0.92 5.98 20.04
N TYR A 326 0.84 4.68 20.30
CA TYR A 326 -0.18 3.81 19.73
C TYR A 326 -0.50 2.62 20.64
N ALA A 327 -1.64 1.99 20.40
CA ALA A 327 -1.95 0.66 20.91
C ALA A 327 -2.66 -0.16 19.83
N SER A 328 -2.38 -1.44 19.80
CA SER A 328 -2.96 -2.40 18.85
C SER A 328 -3.25 -3.73 19.53
N ALA A 329 -4.27 -4.43 19.05
CA ALA A 329 -4.56 -5.82 19.38
C ALA A 329 -4.49 -6.61 18.07
N THR A 330 -3.52 -7.51 17.96
CA THR A 330 -3.31 -8.31 16.75
C THR A 330 -4.34 -9.45 16.70
N ASP A 331 -4.95 -9.67 15.56
CA ASP A 331 -6.05 -10.60 15.33
C ASP A 331 -5.65 -11.83 14.48
N PHE A 332 -4.47 -12.41 14.73
CA PHE A 332 -4.05 -13.64 14.06
C PHE A 332 -4.91 -14.84 14.49
N LYS A 333 -4.86 -15.91 13.69
CA LYS A 333 -5.74 -17.08 13.88
C LYS A 333 -5.67 -17.70 15.26
N GLU A 334 -4.46 -17.91 15.79
CA GLU A 334 -4.27 -18.73 17.02
C GLU A 334 -4.01 -17.87 18.25
N VAL A 335 -3.09 -16.92 18.14
CA VAL A 335 -2.67 -16.04 19.23
C VAL A 335 -2.30 -14.67 18.67
N GLY A 336 -2.19 -13.67 19.55
CA GLY A 336 -1.80 -12.32 19.16
C GLY A 336 -1.04 -11.60 20.26
N LEU A 337 -0.70 -10.34 20.00
CA LEU A 337 -0.14 -9.44 20.99
C LEU A 337 -1.02 -8.18 21.11
N PHE A 338 -1.24 -7.77 22.36
CA PHE A 338 -1.72 -6.42 22.66
C PHE A 338 -0.49 -5.55 22.91
N THR A 339 -0.19 -4.64 21.99
CA THR A 339 1.03 -3.82 22.04
C THR A 339 0.69 -2.37 22.37
N ILE A 340 1.44 -1.76 23.29
CA ILE A 340 1.45 -0.33 23.60
C ILE A 340 2.83 0.20 23.23
N GLY A 341 2.89 1.17 22.32
CA GLY A 341 4.14 1.73 21.82
C GLY A 341 4.22 3.25 22.01
N VAL A 342 5.41 3.75 22.34
CA VAL A 342 5.73 5.16 22.48
C VAL A 342 7.10 5.44 21.86
N GLY A 343 7.12 6.40 20.91
CA GLY A 343 8.37 6.97 20.39
C GLY A 343 8.64 8.32 21.04
N PHE A 344 9.87 8.57 21.48
CA PHE A 344 10.20 9.74 22.31
C PHE A 344 11.61 10.27 22.02
N PRO A 345 11.86 11.58 22.32
CA PRO A 345 13.18 12.19 22.17
C PRO A 345 14.20 11.54 23.12
N THR A 346 15.47 11.50 22.75
CA THR A 346 16.57 10.95 23.56
C THR A 346 16.81 11.70 24.89
N THR A 347 16.12 12.79 25.12
CA THR A 347 16.09 13.52 26.40
C THR A 347 15.29 12.80 27.50
N SER A 348 14.40 11.87 27.12
CA SER A 348 13.63 11.02 28.05
C SER A 348 14.32 9.67 28.21
N LYS A 349 14.10 9.02 29.37
CA LYS A 349 14.65 7.68 29.62
C LYS A 349 13.62 6.60 29.31
N HIS A 350 14.09 5.47 28.80
CA HIS A 350 13.24 4.33 28.44
C HIS A 350 12.47 3.81 29.66
N GLU A 351 13.12 3.76 30.81
CA GLU A 351 12.54 3.29 32.08
C GLU A 351 11.39 4.19 32.55
N ASP A 352 11.50 5.51 32.38
CA ASP A 352 10.46 6.47 32.77
C ASP A 352 9.22 6.31 31.85
N ILE A 353 9.44 6.09 30.55
CA ILE A 353 8.37 5.83 29.57
C ILE A 353 7.68 4.50 29.87
N ASP A 354 8.43 3.41 30.13
CA ASP A 354 7.87 2.10 30.46
C ASP A 354 7.07 2.14 31.78
N ALA A 355 7.58 2.82 32.81
CA ALA A 355 6.84 3.04 34.04
C ALA A 355 5.54 3.79 33.81
N LYS A 356 5.56 4.81 32.95
CA LYS A 356 4.37 5.58 32.62
C LYS A 356 3.34 4.78 31.81
N ILE A 357 3.77 3.89 30.90
CA ILE A 357 2.89 2.91 30.23
C ILE A 357 2.23 2.01 31.28
N SER A 358 2.99 1.50 32.25
CA SER A 358 2.47 0.66 33.33
C SER A 358 1.47 1.39 34.23
N GLU A 359 1.67 2.70 34.51
CA GLU A 359 0.69 3.53 35.21
C GLU A 359 -0.63 3.64 34.43
N VAL A 360 -0.56 3.83 33.09
CA VAL A 360 -1.76 3.89 32.24
C VAL A 360 -2.52 2.58 32.28
N VAL A 361 -1.83 1.45 32.16
CA VAL A 361 -2.44 0.11 32.24
C VAL A 361 -3.09 -0.10 33.61
N ALA A 362 -2.38 0.19 34.71
CA ALA A 362 -2.92 0.06 36.07
C ALA A 362 -4.18 0.91 36.29
N LYS A 363 -4.19 2.12 35.74
CA LYS A 363 -5.36 3.02 35.79
C LYS A 363 -6.56 2.41 35.09
N ILE A 364 -6.38 1.86 33.88
CA ILE A 364 -7.44 1.21 33.12
C ILE A 364 -7.98 -0.04 33.85
N GLN A 365 -7.10 -0.85 34.42
CA GLN A 365 -7.48 -2.03 35.20
C GLN A 365 -8.28 -1.68 36.47
N LYS A 366 -8.09 -0.48 37.02
CA LYS A 366 -8.81 0.01 38.20
C LYS A 366 -10.11 0.72 37.85
N GLU A 367 -10.09 1.62 36.85
CA GLU A 367 -11.18 2.54 36.58
C GLU A 367 -12.06 2.11 35.41
N GLY A 368 -11.55 1.23 34.51
CA GLY A 368 -12.22 0.81 33.29
C GLY A 368 -12.31 1.95 32.26
N VAL A 369 -13.32 1.81 31.38
CA VAL A 369 -13.66 2.78 30.35
C VAL A 369 -15.15 3.13 30.43
N THR A 370 -15.54 4.27 29.86
CA THR A 370 -16.93 4.72 29.86
C THR A 370 -17.74 4.10 28.72
N GLN A 371 -19.06 4.07 28.88
CA GLN A 371 -19.98 3.63 27.81
C GLN A 371 -19.89 4.53 26.55
N ASP A 372 -19.66 5.84 26.72
CA ASP A 372 -19.51 6.75 25.57
C ASP A 372 -18.24 6.42 24.77
N GLU A 373 -17.13 6.07 25.42
CA GLU A 373 -15.88 5.64 24.77
C GLU A 373 -16.10 4.35 23.97
N VAL A 374 -16.77 3.35 24.55
CA VAL A 374 -17.12 2.10 23.85
C VAL A 374 -18.02 2.42 22.64
N ASN A 375 -19.09 3.17 22.84
CA ASN A 375 -20.04 3.52 21.77
C ASN A 375 -19.38 4.27 20.63
N ARG A 376 -18.45 5.18 20.93
CA ARG A 376 -17.67 5.94 19.95
C ARG A 376 -16.81 5.05 19.06
N VAL A 377 -16.11 4.09 19.68
CA VAL A 377 -15.27 3.15 18.94
C VAL A 377 -16.11 2.22 18.08
N VAL A 378 -17.21 1.69 18.61
CA VAL A 378 -18.16 0.85 17.88
C VAL A 378 -18.75 1.59 16.68
N ALA A 379 -19.17 2.84 16.86
CA ALA A 379 -19.70 3.67 15.77
C ALA A 379 -18.64 3.89 14.69
N LYS A 380 -17.40 4.24 15.09
CA LYS A 380 -16.25 4.42 14.18
C LYS A 380 -15.99 3.17 13.35
N ILE A 381 -15.82 2.00 13.99
CA ILE A 381 -15.49 0.76 13.30
C ILE A 381 -16.65 0.34 12.39
N SER A 382 -17.91 0.47 12.87
CA SER A 382 -19.11 0.15 12.07
C SER A 382 -19.18 0.97 10.79
N ALA A 383 -18.93 2.27 10.85
CA ALA A 383 -18.92 3.12 9.67
C ALA A 383 -17.73 2.77 8.75
N GLN A 384 -16.53 2.59 9.31
CA GLN A 384 -15.34 2.24 8.54
C GLN A 384 -15.48 0.91 7.80
N THR A 385 -16.15 -0.09 8.38
CA THR A 385 -16.46 -1.36 7.71
C THR A 385 -17.33 -1.17 6.46
N ILE A 386 -18.31 -0.27 6.50
CA ILE A 386 -19.12 0.05 5.32
C ILE A 386 -18.28 0.82 4.29
N LEU A 387 -17.53 1.82 4.75
CA LEU A 387 -16.70 2.67 3.89
C LEU A 387 -15.54 1.91 3.21
N ALA A 388 -15.11 0.79 3.79
CA ALA A 388 -14.09 -0.09 3.22
C ALA A 388 -14.60 -0.95 2.06
N ARG A 389 -15.93 -1.03 1.81
CA ARG A 389 -16.51 -1.77 0.69
C ARG A 389 -16.46 -0.96 -0.62
N ASP A 390 -15.34 -0.38 -0.93
CA ASP A 390 -15.12 0.49 -2.08
C ASP A 390 -14.12 -0.14 -3.06
N GLY A 391 -14.65 -1.00 -3.93
CA GLY A 391 -13.90 -1.69 -4.95
C GLY A 391 -13.56 -3.15 -4.62
N SER A 392 -13.52 -3.98 -5.68
CA SER A 392 -13.33 -5.43 -5.57
C SER A 392 -12.04 -5.84 -4.88
N GLY A 393 -10.93 -5.17 -5.16
CA GLY A 393 -9.62 -5.45 -4.54
C GLY A 393 -9.59 -5.19 -3.04
N VAL A 394 -10.27 -4.12 -2.57
CA VAL A 394 -10.33 -3.79 -1.13
C VAL A 394 -11.15 -4.83 -0.38
N ILE A 395 -12.28 -5.25 -0.96
CA ILE A 395 -13.12 -6.31 -0.37
C ILE A 395 -12.36 -7.64 -0.33
N ALA A 396 -11.66 -8.01 -1.41
CA ALA A 396 -10.85 -9.22 -1.46
C ALA A 396 -9.76 -9.23 -0.38
N SER A 397 -9.05 -8.10 -0.19
CA SER A 397 -8.02 -7.95 0.85
C SER A 397 -8.60 -8.10 2.27
N ALA A 398 -9.77 -7.53 2.53
CA ALA A 398 -10.42 -7.67 3.84
C ALA A 398 -10.93 -9.11 4.09
N LEU A 399 -11.45 -9.78 3.06
CA LEU A 399 -11.85 -11.19 3.13
C LEU A 399 -10.66 -12.13 3.35
N ASN A 400 -9.48 -11.78 2.85
CA ASN A 400 -8.26 -12.56 3.02
C ASN A 400 -7.96 -12.87 4.49
N GLU A 401 -8.03 -11.87 5.37
CA GLU A 401 -7.77 -12.04 6.80
C GLU A 401 -8.87 -12.86 7.49
N ALA A 402 -10.13 -12.65 7.12
CA ALA A 402 -11.25 -13.45 7.64
C ALA A 402 -11.18 -14.93 7.18
N ILE A 403 -10.74 -15.21 5.95
CA ILE A 403 -10.46 -16.57 5.47
C ILE A 403 -9.31 -17.20 6.26
N ALA A 404 -8.25 -16.44 6.51
CA ALA A 404 -7.07 -16.89 7.25
C ALA A 404 -7.41 -17.26 8.71
N SER A 405 -8.26 -16.47 9.36
CA SER A 405 -8.73 -16.73 10.73
C SER A 405 -9.57 -18.02 10.82
N GLY A 406 -10.17 -18.47 9.71
CA GLY A 406 -10.94 -19.70 9.61
C GLY A 406 -12.44 -19.54 9.43
N ASP A 407 -12.95 -18.32 9.47
CA ASP A 407 -14.38 -18.02 9.20
C ASP A 407 -14.53 -16.71 8.41
N TRP A 408 -14.69 -16.82 7.08
CA TRP A 408 -14.89 -15.65 6.24
C TRP A 408 -16.13 -14.82 6.60
N THR A 409 -17.10 -15.41 7.30
CA THR A 409 -18.32 -14.68 7.70
C THR A 409 -18.03 -13.63 8.77
N ASP A 410 -16.90 -13.69 9.44
CA ASP A 410 -16.48 -12.67 10.39
C ASP A 410 -16.28 -11.29 9.71
N TYR A 411 -15.92 -11.26 8.43
CA TYR A 411 -15.94 -10.04 7.61
C TYR A 411 -17.28 -9.30 7.65
N ILE A 412 -18.41 -10.03 7.77
CA ILE A 412 -19.75 -9.47 7.85
C ILE A 412 -20.21 -9.31 9.30
N THR A 413 -19.98 -10.34 10.13
CA THR A 413 -20.55 -10.47 11.49
C THR A 413 -19.68 -9.87 12.59
N GLY A 414 -18.40 -9.59 12.30
CA GLY A 414 -17.46 -9.06 13.28
C GLY A 414 -17.91 -7.76 13.94
N VAL A 415 -18.53 -6.86 13.16
CA VAL A 415 -19.13 -5.62 13.71
C VAL A 415 -20.25 -5.92 14.72
N ASP A 416 -21.02 -6.97 14.53
CA ASP A 416 -22.12 -7.32 15.47
C ASP A 416 -21.57 -7.91 16.77
N ARG A 417 -20.39 -8.53 16.74
CA ARG A 417 -19.67 -8.91 17.96
C ARG A 417 -19.18 -7.68 18.72
N LEU A 418 -18.61 -6.68 18.02
CA LEU A 418 -18.17 -5.41 18.61
C LEU A 418 -19.33 -4.64 19.28
N LYS A 419 -20.51 -4.60 18.66
CA LYS A 419 -21.71 -3.92 19.21
C LYS A 419 -22.21 -4.52 20.54
N LYS A 420 -21.86 -5.74 20.87
CA LYS A 420 -22.24 -6.42 22.13
C LYS A 420 -21.29 -6.12 23.29
N VAL A 421 -20.13 -5.53 23.01
CA VAL A 421 -19.10 -5.24 24.03
C VAL A 421 -19.59 -4.15 24.97
N THR A 422 -19.40 -4.39 26.26
CA THR A 422 -19.72 -3.46 27.35
C THR A 422 -18.46 -2.92 28.01
N PRO A 423 -18.53 -1.80 28.79
CA PRO A 423 -17.41 -1.36 29.61
C PRO A 423 -16.89 -2.41 30.59
N ALA A 424 -17.78 -3.27 31.09
CA ALA A 424 -17.40 -4.38 31.99
C ALA A 424 -16.56 -5.44 31.25
N ASP A 425 -16.85 -5.73 29.98
CA ASP A 425 -16.02 -6.63 29.17
C ASP A 425 -14.64 -6.03 28.92
N VAL A 426 -14.55 -4.74 28.61
CA VAL A 426 -13.27 -4.04 28.42
C VAL A 426 -12.43 -4.05 29.69
N LEU A 427 -13.05 -3.80 30.86
CA LEU A 427 -12.37 -3.88 32.16
C LEU A 427 -11.87 -5.30 32.43
N ARG A 428 -12.73 -6.30 32.23
CA ARG A 428 -12.40 -7.71 32.42
C ARG A 428 -11.20 -8.14 31.57
N VAL A 429 -11.17 -7.81 30.28
CA VAL A 429 -10.04 -8.18 29.42
C VAL A 429 -8.76 -7.42 29.78
N ALA A 430 -8.85 -6.17 30.19
CA ALA A 430 -7.70 -5.42 30.68
C ALA A 430 -7.07 -6.09 31.91
N GLN A 431 -7.91 -6.52 32.85
CA GLN A 431 -7.46 -7.23 34.06
C GLN A 431 -6.92 -8.63 33.76
N LYS A 432 -7.50 -9.33 32.80
CA LYS A 432 -7.13 -10.72 32.43
C LYS A 432 -5.83 -10.78 31.65
N TYR A 433 -5.61 -9.88 30.69
CA TYR A 433 -4.54 -10.01 29.71
C TYR A 433 -3.37 -9.04 29.92
N LEU A 434 -3.62 -7.82 30.44
CA LEU A 434 -2.54 -6.82 30.61
C LEU A 434 -1.80 -7.01 31.94
N VAL A 435 -1.35 -8.24 32.19
CA VAL A 435 -0.66 -8.64 33.42
C VAL A 435 0.85 -8.49 33.22
N ASP A 436 1.52 -7.81 34.15
CA ASP A 436 2.95 -7.46 34.01
C ASP A 436 3.85 -8.70 33.86
N ASP A 437 3.62 -9.77 34.63
CA ASP A 437 4.35 -11.03 34.51
C ASP A 437 4.20 -11.72 33.14
N GLN A 438 3.21 -11.35 32.34
CA GLN A 438 3.00 -11.87 31.01
C GLN A 438 3.42 -10.86 29.92
N SER A 439 4.03 -9.73 30.31
CA SER A 439 4.51 -8.72 29.38
C SER A 439 5.86 -9.05 28.77
N THR A 440 6.08 -8.51 27.57
CA THR A 440 7.38 -8.44 26.91
C THR A 440 7.63 -6.99 26.52
N THR A 441 8.65 -6.39 27.12
CA THR A 441 8.99 -4.99 26.88
C THR A 441 10.25 -4.89 26.02
N GLY A 442 10.16 -4.19 24.91
CA GLY A 442 11.27 -3.90 24.01
C GLY A 442 11.69 -2.43 24.08
N TYR A 443 12.99 -2.20 24.20
CA TYR A 443 13.61 -0.88 24.13
C TYR A 443 14.44 -0.75 22.86
N PHE A 444 14.13 0.23 22.03
CA PHE A 444 15.05 0.69 20.99
C PHE A 444 15.85 1.87 21.53
N ILE A 445 17.16 1.66 21.68
CA ILE A 445 18.08 2.68 22.17
C ILE A 445 18.91 3.21 20.99
N PRO A 446 18.67 4.45 20.55
CA PRO A 446 19.40 5.02 19.44
C PRO A 446 20.88 5.22 19.81
N LYS A 447 21.77 4.83 18.89
CA LYS A 447 23.19 5.10 18.94
C LYS A 447 23.52 6.19 17.94
N GLN A 448 24.54 7.02 18.23
CA GLN A 448 25.12 7.85 17.19
C GLN A 448 25.88 6.97 16.20
N ALA A 449 25.67 7.20 14.91
CA ALA A 449 26.40 6.47 13.86
C ALA A 449 27.92 6.69 14.04
N GLY A 450 28.71 5.59 14.00
CA GLY A 450 30.16 5.62 14.21
C GLY A 450 30.63 5.51 15.66
N ALA A 451 29.75 5.40 16.65
CA ALA A 451 30.16 5.06 18.02
C ALA A 451 30.70 3.62 18.07
N GLN A 452 31.99 3.46 18.40
CA GLN A 452 32.62 2.15 18.49
C GLN A 452 31.86 1.25 19.49
N ASN A 453 31.43 0.08 19.02
CA ASN A 453 30.95 -0.98 19.89
C ASN A 453 32.12 -1.56 20.67
N ASN A 454 32.22 -1.22 21.97
CA ASN A 454 33.12 -1.92 22.88
C ASN A 454 32.57 -3.28 23.35
N ASP A 455 31.44 -3.72 22.82
CA ASP A 455 30.94 -5.07 23.02
C ASP A 455 31.56 -5.99 21.97
N THR A 456 32.78 -6.45 22.28
CA THR A 456 33.38 -7.62 21.65
C THR A 456 32.66 -8.89 22.11
N ALA A 457 31.38 -9.04 21.80
CA ALA A 457 30.86 -10.37 21.56
C ALA A 457 31.59 -10.82 20.27
N LYS A 458 32.52 -11.74 20.44
CA LYS A 458 33.17 -12.43 19.31
C LYS A 458 32.04 -12.96 18.44
N ALA A 459 31.78 -12.28 17.33
CA ALA A 459 31.09 -12.90 16.23
C ALA A 459 31.85 -14.20 15.98
N SER A 460 31.18 -15.35 16.12
CA SER A 460 31.81 -16.61 15.76
C SER A 460 32.23 -16.44 14.32
N ASN A 461 33.55 -16.49 14.05
CA ASN A 461 34.09 -16.51 12.70
C ASN A 461 33.74 -17.86 12.06
N TYR A 462 32.47 -18.13 11.87
CA TYR A 462 32.02 -19.16 10.98
C TYR A 462 32.04 -18.56 9.58
N MET A 463 33.23 -18.53 9.00
CA MET A 463 33.39 -18.42 7.57
C MET A 463 33.18 -19.83 7.01
N PRO A 464 32.14 -20.09 6.20
CA PRO A 464 32.13 -21.29 5.39
C PRO A 464 33.40 -21.29 4.55
N GLU A 465 34.10 -22.41 4.44
CA GLU A 465 35.37 -22.55 3.68
C GLU A 465 35.29 -22.11 2.21
N ASN A 466 34.10 -21.78 1.71
CA ASN A 466 33.83 -21.39 0.32
C ASN A 466 33.32 -19.95 0.17
N GLY A 467 33.61 -19.00 1.02
CA GLY A 467 33.19 -17.61 0.91
C GLY A 467 31.67 -17.43 0.90
N PRO A 468 31.15 -16.20 1.00
CA PRO A 468 29.73 -15.96 0.93
C PRO A 468 29.17 -16.48 -0.40
N PHE A 469 28.11 -17.29 -0.35
CA PHE A 469 27.46 -17.94 -1.48
C PHE A 469 27.15 -16.99 -2.65
N TYR A 470 26.88 -15.74 -2.38
CA TYR A 470 26.58 -14.69 -3.37
C TYR A 470 27.80 -14.12 -4.11
N TYR A 471 29.06 -14.57 -3.82
CA TYR A 471 30.27 -14.22 -4.54
C TYR A 471 30.74 -15.30 -5.53
N ARG A 472 29.96 -16.33 -5.78
CA ARG A 472 30.28 -17.28 -6.84
C ARG A 472 30.10 -16.59 -8.18
N HIS A 473 31.23 -16.13 -8.72
CA HIS A 473 31.31 -15.82 -10.13
C HIS A 473 31.04 -17.08 -10.92
N SER A 474 30.02 -17.07 -11.76
CA SER A 474 30.02 -17.94 -12.92
C SER A 474 31.06 -17.38 -13.90
N GLU A 475 32.30 -17.81 -13.76
CA GLU A 475 33.30 -17.68 -14.82
C GLU A 475 32.98 -18.68 -15.96
N GLU A 476 31.83 -18.56 -16.56
CA GLU A 476 31.56 -19.11 -17.86
C GLU A 476 30.80 -18.05 -18.63
N GLY A 477 31.55 -17.40 -19.53
CA GLY A 477 30.97 -16.45 -20.46
C GLY A 477 29.96 -17.14 -21.36
N HIS A 478 28.72 -16.85 -21.14
CA HIS A 478 27.69 -17.08 -22.15
C HIS A 478 27.79 -15.99 -23.19
N SER A 479 28.45 -16.35 -24.32
CA SER A 479 28.36 -15.63 -25.58
C SER A 479 26.86 -15.44 -25.89
N HIS A 480 26.43 -14.19 -26.07
CA HIS A 480 25.15 -13.84 -26.59
C HIS A 480 25.04 -14.37 -28.03
N GLU A 481 24.45 -15.53 -28.22
CA GLU A 481 23.87 -15.88 -29.51
C GLU A 481 22.54 -15.13 -29.65
N GLU A 482 22.48 -14.34 -30.71
CA GLU A 482 21.26 -13.67 -31.16
C GLU A 482 20.15 -14.72 -31.33
N ALA A 483 19.04 -14.54 -30.58
CA ALA A 483 17.86 -15.33 -30.73
C ALA A 483 17.29 -15.10 -32.14
N SER A 484 17.43 -16.10 -32.98
CA SER A 484 16.76 -16.19 -34.27
C SER A 484 15.25 -16.23 -34.08
N SER A 485 14.57 -15.44 -34.90
CA SER A 485 13.13 -15.32 -35.08
C SER A 485 12.39 -16.66 -34.99
N VAL A 486 11.48 -16.78 -34.03
CA VAL A 486 10.45 -17.85 -33.99
C VAL A 486 9.19 -17.36 -34.70
N PRO A 487 8.55 -18.16 -35.53
CA PRO A 487 7.45 -17.72 -36.38
C PRO A 487 6.19 -17.40 -35.59
N THR A 488 5.66 -16.22 -35.81
CA THR A 488 4.31 -15.82 -35.43
C THR A 488 3.26 -16.72 -36.05
N SER A 489 2.57 -17.48 -35.25
CA SER A 489 1.29 -18.09 -35.57
C SER A 489 0.27 -17.75 -34.50
N THR A 490 -0.31 -16.59 -34.64
CA THR A 490 -1.61 -16.28 -34.04
C THR A 490 -2.52 -15.80 -35.15
N LYS A 491 -3.24 -16.73 -35.73
CA LYS A 491 -4.42 -16.38 -36.50
C LYS A 491 -5.63 -16.34 -35.57
N ASN A 492 -6.29 -15.20 -35.61
CA ASN A 492 -7.72 -14.93 -35.39
C ASN A 492 -8.29 -15.20 -34.01
N ALA A 493 -8.30 -14.12 -33.20
CA ALA A 493 -9.44 -13.77 -32.37
C ALA A 493 -9.78 -12.31 -32.66
N THR A 494 -10.35 -12.03 -33.82
CA THR A 494 -11.22 -10.90 -34.02
C THR A 494 -12.57 -11.30 -33.42
N GLU A 495 -12.70 -11.18 -32.12
CA GLU A 495 -14.00 -11.12 -31.46
C GLU A 495 -14.16 -9.72 -30.85
N GLU A 496 -15.22 -9.13 -31.31
CA GLU A 496 -15.86 -7.89 -30.89
C GLU A 496 -15.30 -7.28 -29.61
N LEU A 497 -14.42 -6.31 -29.81
CA LEU A 497 -14.29 -5.18 -28.91
C LEU A 497 -15.72 -4.70 -28.67
N ILE A 498 -16.29 -5.02 -27.51
CA ILE A 498 -17.41 -4.24 -26.99
C ILE A 498 -16.87 -2.83 -26.96
N SER A 499 -17.32 -2.04 -27.92
CA SER A 499 -16.71 -0.77 -28.23
C SER A 499 -16.70 0.07 -26.97
N ALA A 500 -15.61 0.77 -26.75
CA ALA A 500 -15.50 1.82 -25.75
C ALA A 500 -16.71 2.78 -25.77
N GLU A 501 -17.41 2.85 -26.91
CA GLU A 501 -18.63 3.61 -27.12
C GLU A 501 -19.80 3.20 -26.19
N THR A 502 -19.98 1.93 -25.83
CA THR A 502 -21.11 1.51 -24.97
C THR A 502 -20.91 1.88 -23.49
N LEU A 503 -19.66 2.09 -23.05
CA LEU A 503 -19.34 2.61 -21.74
C LEU A 503 -19.39 4.16 -21.70
N ILE A 504 -19.09 4.81 -22.82
CA ILE A 504 -19.03 6.25 -22.97
C ILE A 504 -20.43 6.90 -22.90
N GLU A 505 -21.45 6.29 -23.49
CA GLU A 505 -22.82 6.83 -23.43
C GLU A 505 -23.44 6.82 -22.02
N LYS A 506 -22.97 5.94 -21.13
CA LYS A 506 -23.40 5.91 -19.73
C LYS A 506 -22.66 6.90 -18.81
N SER A 507 -21.42 7.30 -19.14
CA SER A 507 -20.59 8.14 -18.27
C SER A 507 -20.82 9.64 -18.52
N ALA A 508 -20.98 10.08 -19.74
CA ALA A 508 -21.13 11.51 -20.09
C ALA A 508 -22.35 12.18 -19.44
N SER A 509 -23.41 11.42 -19.13
CA SER A 509 -24.60 11.91 -18.41
C SER A 509 -24.46 11.90 -16.87
N ALA A 510 -23.35 11.32 -16.33
CA ALA A 510 -23.16 11.13 -14.90
C ALA A 510 -22.45 12.32 -14.21
N PHE A 511 -21.81 13.23 -14.98
CA PHE A 511 -21.07 14.35 -14.41
C PHE A 511 -21.93 15.60 -14.34
N LYS A 512 -22.04 16.19 -13.15
CA LYS A 512 -22.65 17.50 -12.98
C LYS A 512 -21.60 18.45 -12.41
N ARG A 513 -21.24 19.50 -13.16
CA ARG A 513 -20.30 20.54 -12.73
C ARG A 513 -21.06 21.85 -12.54
N GLU A 514 -20.90 22.47 -11.37
CA GLU A 514 -21.58 23.74 -11.05
C GLU A 514 -20.77 24.54 -10.04
N LYS A 515 -21.01 25.85 -9.98
CA LYS A 515 -20.37 26.73 -8.99
C LYS A 515 -21.32 26.95 -7.81
N VAL A 516 -20.88 26.52 -6.60
CA VAL A 516 -21.68 26.58 -5.37
C VAL A 516 -20.90 27.35 -4.30
N SER A 517 -21.41 28.48 -3.83
CA SER A 517 -20.75 29.36 -2.85
C SER A 517 -19.30 29.71 -3.20
N GLY A 518 -18.99 29.87 -4.49
CA GLY A 518 -17.63 30.12 -4.97
C GLY A 518 -16.81 28.86 -5.29
N ILE A 519 -17.20 27.69 -4.80
CA ILE A 519 -16.53 26.41 -5.01
C ILE A 519 -16.90 25.85 -6.39
N ASP A 520 -15.92 25.37 -7.15
CA ASP A 520 -16.11 24.61 -8.39
C ASP A 520 -16.39 23.14 -8.02
N VAL A 521 -17.63 22.72 -8.13
CA VAL A 521 -18.13 21.42 -7.64
C VAL A 521 -18.42 20.50 -8.83
N VAL A 522 -17.84 19.30 -8.78
CA VAL A 522 -18.19 18.19 -9.67
C VAL A 522 -18.82 17.07 -8.85
N SER A 523 -20.02 16.63 -9.20
CA SER A 523 -20.68 15.49 -8.59
C SER A 523 -20.84 14.34 -9.58
N VAL A 524 -20.55 13.12 -9.11
CA VAL A 524 -20.62 11.88 -9.88
C VAL A 524 -21.39 10.84 -9.09
N LYS A 525 -22.56 10.45 -9.57
CA LYS A 525 -23.32 9.35 -8.99
C LYS A 525 -22.81 8.03 -9.54
N THR A 526 -22.50 7.10 -8.64
CA THR A 526 -22.10 5.74 -8.97
C THR A 526 -23.06 4.72 -8.36
N SER A 527 -22.80 3.44 -8.57
CA SER A 527 -23.52 2.32 -7.93
C SER A 527 -23.11 2.05 -6.48
N ALA A 528 -22.08 2.74 -5.97
CA ALA A 528 -21.76 2.70 -4.55
C ALA A 528 -22.99 2.98 -3.71
N LYS A 529 -23.22 2.17 -2.65
CA LYS A 529 -24.41 2.29 -1.82
C LYS A 529 -24.05 2.85 -0.45
N ASP A 530 -24.87 3.78 0.01
CA ASP A 530 -24.84 4.32 1.37
C ASP A 530 -23.60 5.15 1.74
N PHE A 531 -22.65 5.43 0.84
CA PHE A 531 -21.49 6.28 1.12
C PHE A 531 -21.08 7.16 -0.04
N VAL A 532 -20.30 8.18 0.27
CA VAL A 532 -19.69 9.11 -0.68
C VAL A 532 -18.23 9.38 -0.32
N THR A 533 -17.44 9.68 -1.34
CA THR A 533 -16.06 10.15 -1.23
C THR A 533 -15.95 11.56 -1.74
N VAL A 534 -15.26 12.42 -0.98
CA VAL A 534 -14.94 13.79 -1.38
C VAL A 534 -13.44 13.94 -1.52
N ALA A 535 -13.02 14.52 -2.63
CA ALA A 535 -11.67 15.02 -2.86
C ALA A 535 -11.77 16.50 -3.24
N ALA A 536 -11.01 17.38 -2.57
CA ALA A 536 -11.01 18.80 -2.87
C ALA A 536 -9.61 19.40 -2.76
N SER A 537 -9.41 20.55 -3.38
CA SER A 537 -8.15 21.30 -3.28
C SER A 537 -8.38 22.80 -3.28
N ILE A 538 -7.44 23.55 -2.70
CA ILE A 538 -7.35 25.01 -2.72
C ILE A 538 -5.97 25.36 -3.24
N SER A 539 -5.87 26.15 -4.31
CA SER A 539 -4.58 26.60 -4.85
C SER A 539 -3.95 27.67 -3.96
N LEU A 540 -2.63 27.60 -3.82
CA LEU A 540 -1.82 28.58 -3.07
C LEU A 540 -1.19 29.67 -3.96
N GLY A 541 -1.52 29.70 -5.27
CA GLY A 541 -1.01 30.70 -6.19
C GLY A 541 0.51 30.77 -6.22
N ASN A 542 1.08 31.93 -5.93
CA ASN A 542 2.52 32.17 -5.94
C ASN A 542 3.25 31.79 -4.64
N TYR A 543 2.59 31.19 -3.67
CA TYR A 543 3.21 30.91 -2.37
C TYR A 543 4.59 30.24 -2.51
N ALA A 544 4.68 29.18 -3.30
CA ALA A 544 5.92 28.42 -3.49
C ALA A 544 7.11 29.25 -4.00
N SER A 545 6.84 30.37 -4.72
CA SER A 545 7.88 31.27 -5.24
C SER A 545 8.19 32.44 -4.31
N GLU A 546 7.28 32.76 -3.37
CA GLU A 546 7.36 33.93 -2.52
C GLU A 546 7.75 33.62 -1.08
N THR A 547 7.60 32.35 -0.69
CA THR A 547 7.81 31.94 0.71
C THR A 547 9.28 31.95 1.11
N LYS A 548 9.49 32.27 2.40
CA LYS A 548 10.79 32.12 3.08
C LYS A 548 10.81 30.87 3.97
N ASN A 549 9.66 30.25 4.22
CA ASN A 549 9.52 29.08 5.07
C ASN A 549 8.49 28.12 4.51
N ASP A 550 8.96 27.04 3.89
CA ASP A 550 8.16 26.06 3.17
C ASP A 550 7.33 25.15 4.11
N VAL A 551 7.62 25.13 5.40
CA VAL A 551 6.89 24.30 6.37
C VAL A 551 5.58 24.93 6.84
N ILE A 552 5.36 26.23 6.63
CA ILE A 552 4.16 26.93 7.10
C ILE A 552 2.85 26.32 6.56
N PRO A 553 2.71 25.96 5.27
CA PRO A 553 1.49 25.30 4.79
C PRO A 553 1.17 24.01 5.55
N ALA A 554 2.16 23.13 5.73
CA ALA A 554 1.99 21.85 6.41
C ALA A 554 1.65 22.03 7.90
N LEU A 555 2.33 22.94 8.59
CA LEU A 555 2.01 23.31 9.98
C LEU A 555 0.60 23.88 10.08
N THR A 556 0.20 24.77 9.16
CA THR A 556 -1.15 25.35 9.16
C THR A 556 -2.21 24.28 8.98
N ALA A 557 -2.07 23.41 7.97
CA ALA A 557 -3.03 22.33 7.74
C ALA A 557 -3.15 21.40 8.96
N SER A 558 -2.02 21.05 9.58
CA SER A 558 -2.00 20.20 10.78
C SER A 558 -2.59 20.86 12.02
N MET A 559 -2.51 22.20 12.12
CA MET A 559 -3.13 22.97 13.21
C MET A 559 -4.67 22.99 13.14
N LEU A 560 -5.29 22.80 11.98
CA LEU A 560 -6.74 22.82 11.82
C LEU A 560 -7.41 21.76 12.71
N SER A 561 -6.85 20.57 12.77
CA SER A 561 -7.37 19.47 13.60
C SER A 561 -7.11 19.63 15.10
N LYS A 562 -6.39 20.66 15.51
CA LYS A 562 -6.05 20.92 16.93
C LYS A 562 -7.12 21.72 17.68
N GLY A 563 -8.33 21.79 17.11
CA GLY A 563 -9.49 22.45 17.68
C GLY A 563 -9.94 23.67 16.90
N THR A 564 -11.20 24.00 17.10
CA THR A 564 -11.89 25.14 16.48
C THR A 564 -12.33 26.13 17.56
N THR A 565 -12.82 27.29 17.15
CA THR A 565 -13.42 28.26 18.08
C THR A 565 -14.70 27.75 18.74
N LEU A 566 -15.31 26.67 18.21
CA LEU A 566 -16.56 26.07 18.71
C LEU A 566 -16.32 24.79 19.51
N ASN A 567 -15.24 24.07 19.21
CA ASN A 567 -14.94 22.77 19.83
C ASN A 567 -13.42 22.67 20.08
N ASP A 568 -13.03 22.31 21.31
CA ASP A 568 -11.66 21.90 21.56
C ASP A 568 -11.29 20.64 20.73
N LYS A 569 -9.99 20.33 20.61
CA LYS A 569 -9.50 19.22 19.78
C LYS A 569 -10.13 17.86 20.14
N PHE A 570 -10.45 17.64 21.42
CA PHE A 570 -11.02 16.37 21.86
C PHE A 570 -12.47 16.24 21.43
N LYS A 571 -13.30 17.27 21.70
CA LYS A 571 -14.71 17.31 21.29
C LYS A 571 -14.85 17.25 19.77
N PHE A 572 -13.97 17.96 19.04
CA PHE A 572 -13.97 17.91 17.58
C PHE A 572 -13.65 16.50 17.06
N SER A 573 -12.57 15.88 17.59
CA SER A 573 -12.21 14.50 17.27
C SER A 573 -13.32 13.50 17.62
N GLU A 574 -13.97 13.63 18.76
CA GLU A 574 -15.07 12.76 19.19
C GLU A 574 -16.29 12.84 18.25
N LYS A 575 -16.61 14.04 17.75
CA LYS A 575 -17.68 14.21 16.74
C LYS A 575 -17.37 13.45 15.46
N LEU A 576 -16.14 13.54 14.95
CA LEU A 576 -15.69 12.81 13.78
C LEU A 576 -15.69 11.30 14.02
N GLN A 577 -15.22 10.84 15.19
CA GLN A 577 -15.21 9.43 15.54
C GLN A 577 -16.62 8.83 15.61
N LYS A 578 -17.59 9.55 16.15
CA LYS A 578 -19.03 9.12 16.19
C LYS A 578 -19.62 8.93 14.79
N LEU A 579 -19.08 9.62 13.77
CA LEU A 579 -19.45 9.47 12.37
C LEU A 579 -18.59 8.45 11.62
N GLY A 580 -17.53 7.94 12.25
CA GLY A 580 -16.52 7.08 11.60
C GLY A 580 -15.71 7.76 10.50
N VAL A 581 -15.62 9.10 10.54
CA VAL A 581 -14.99 9.93 9.51
C VAL A 581 -13.62 10.43 9.97
N SER A 582 -12.67 10.45 9.02
CA SER A 582 -11.41 11.18 9.14
C SER A 582 -11.43 12.29 8.09
N LEU A 583 -11.31 13.53 8.53
CA LEU A 583 -11.04 14.68 7.66
C LEU A 583 -9.53 14.75 7.44
N ASN A 584 -9.10 14.63 6.20
CA ASN A 584 -7.70 14.70 5.82
C ASN A 584 -7.45 16.06 5.17
N VAL A 585 -6.81 16.96 5.88
CA VAL A 585 -6.36 18.25 5.36
C VAL A 585 -4.84 18.28 5.43
N ASN A 586 -4.19 18.37 4.27
CA ASN A 586 -2.75 18.51 4.18
C ASN A 586 -2.40 19.59 3.15
N ALA A 587 -1.22 20.17 3.27
CA ALA A 587 -0.80 21.21 2.35
C ALA A 587 0.66 21.00 1.92
N SER A 588 0.92 21.27 0.65
CA SER A 588 2.23 21.51 0.07
C SER A 588 2.42 22.99 -0.20
N SER A 589 3.56 23.37 -0.76
CA SER A 589 3.80 24.76 -1.21
C SER A 589 2.91 25.18 -2.40
N PHE A 590 2.23 24.24 -3.05
CA PHE A 590 1.39 24.50 -4.24
C PHE A 590 -0.09 24.56 -3.92
N LYS A 591 -0.57 23.71 -3.04
CA LYS A 591 -2.01 23.55 -2.76
C LYS A 591 -2.29 22.93 -1.39
N ILE A 592 -3.49 23.19 -0.90
CA ILE A 592 -4.11 22.48 0.21
C ILE A 592 -4.96 21.37 -0.38
N ASN A 593 -4.76 20.14 0.07
CA ASN A 593 -5.59 18.99 -0.31
C ASN A 593 -6.53 18.65 0.83
N ILE A 594 -7.78 18.35 0.49
CA ILE A 594 -8.84 17.99 1.42
C ILE A 594 -9.47 16.68 0.93
N GLY A 595 -9.68 15.74 1.84
CA GLY A 595 -10.31 14.48 1.48
C GLY A 595 -11.03 13.84 2.66
N PHE A 596 -12.18 13.23 2.38
CA PHE A 596 -12.88 12.38 3.32
C PHE A 596 -13.79 11.39 2.61
N LYS A 597 -14.17 10.34 3.33
CA LYS A 597 -15.23 9.40 2.97
C LYS A 597 -16.20 9.32 4.12
N CYS A 598 -17.49 9.34 3.83
CA CYS A 598 -18.53 9.26 4.88
C CYS A 598 -19.78 8.52 4.39
N LEU A 599 -20.58 8.08 5.34
CA LEU A 599 -21.91 7.56 5.02
C LEU A 599 -22.76 8.68 4.43
N LYS A 600 -23.56 8.37 3.43
CA LYS A 600 -24.49 9.33 2.76
C LYS A 600 -25.37 10.09 3.75
N LYS A 601 -25.91 9.39 4.75
CA LYS A 601 -26.78 9.98 5.79
C LYS A 601 -26.09 11.05 6.65
N ASP A 602 -24.77 10.99 6.74
CA ASP A 602 -23.95 11.85 7.62
C ASP A 602 -23.27 13.00 6.84
N LEU A 603 -23.46 13.06 5.51
CA LEU A 603 -22.78 14.03 4.65
C LEU A 603 -22.96 15.48 5.10
N ASP A 604 -24.18 15.88 5.45
CA ASP A 604 -24.50 17.24 5.88
C ASP A 604 -23.73 17.64 7.13
N GLN A 605 -23.63 16.72 8.09
CA GLN A 605 -22.89 16.94 9.33
C GLN A 605 -21.38 16.97 9.07
N VAL A 606 -20.87 16.10 8.20
CA VAL A 606 -19.45 16.09 7.85
C VAL A 606 -19.04 17.36 7.10
N ILE A 607 -19.87 17.85 6.15
CA ILE A 607 -19.63 19.13 5.48
C ILE A 607 -19.62 20.29 6.47
N ALA A 608 -20.51 20.28 7.46
CA ALA A 608 -20.52 21.32 8.50
C ALA A 608 -19.26 21.28 9.36
N LEU A 609 -18.77 20.09 9.75
CA LEU A 609 -17.52 19.93 10.51
C LEU A 609 -16.31 20.33 9.66
N LEU A 610 -16.27 19.97 8.38
CA LEU A 610 -15.22 20.43 7.47
C LEU A 610 -15.18 21.96 7.37
N ALA A 611 -16.34 22.58 7.19
CA ALA A 611 -16.41 24.04 7.14
C ALA A 611 -16.00 24.71 8.48
N GLU A 612 -16.32 24.09 9.61
CA GLU A 612 -15.89 24.53 10.93
C GLU A 612 -14.35 24.48 11.03
N GLU A 613 -13.74 23.35 10.65
CA GLU A 613 -12.30 23.14 10.67
C GLU A 613 -11.55 24.11 9.77
N LEU A 614 -12.02 24.29 8.54
CA LEU A 614 -11.36 25.16 7.56
C LEU A 614 -11.50 26.65 7.86
N ARG A 615 -12.61 27.09 8.48
CA ARG A 615 -12.93 28.52 8.68
C ARG A 615 -12.57 29.07 10.02
N ASN A 616 -12.66 28.25 11.07
CA ASN A 616 -12.63 28.68 12.45
C ASN A 616 -11.61 27.92 13.31
N PRO A 617 -10.37 27.67 12.83
CA PRO A 617 -9.38 26.99 13.65
C PRO A 617 -9.04 27.83 14.90
N LEU A 618 -8.79 27.16 16.00
CA LEU A 618 -8.47 27.80 17.28
C LEU A 618 -7.05 28.39 17.30
N PHE A 619 -6.09 27.76 16.63
CA PHE A 619 -4.68 28.14 16.62
C PHE A 619 -4.12 28.30 18.03
N ASP A 620 -4.34 27.31 18.88
CA ASP A 620 -3.85 27.28 20.24
C ASP A 620 -2.31 27.27 20.29
N ALA A 621 -1.71 28.14 21.10
CA ALA A 621 -0.25 28.30 21.16
C ALA A 621 0.45 27.05 21.73
N LYS A 622 -0.16 26.37 22.69
CA LYS A 622 0.40 25.14 23.27
C LYS A 622 0.38 24.02 22.26
N GLU A 623 -0.73 23.87 21.53
CA GLU A 623 -0.85 22.87 20.46
C GLU A 623 0.11 23.13 19.31
N PHE A 624 0.35 24.39 18.97
CA PHE A 624 1.35 24.77 17.96
C PHE A 624 2.76 24.32 18.36
N GLU A 625 3.18 24.59 19.60
CA GLU A 625 4.48 24.16 20.08
C GLU A 625 4.59 22.63 20.21
N ASN A 626 3.50 21.93 20.58
CA ASN A 626 3.45 20.48 20.57
C ASN A 626 3.63 19.94 19.14
N LEU A 627 2.94 20.54 18.19
CA LEU A 627 3.01 20.17 16.78
C LEU A 627 4.43 20.37 16.21
N LYS A 628 5.09 21.49 16.53
CA LYS A 628 6.49 21.73 16.13
C LYS A 628 7.41 20.62 16.63
N GLN A 629 7.28 20.18 17.88
CA GLN A 629 8.10 19.09 18.41
C GLN A 629 7.83 17.76 17.68
N GLN A 630 6.56 17.47 17.36
CA GLN A 630 6.22 16.29 16.56
C GLN A 630 6.84 16.34 15.15
N PHE A 631 6.75 17.48 14.47
CA PHE A 631 7.36 17.69 13.16
C PHE A 631 8.88 17.54 13.22
N ILE A 632 9.54 18.15 14.21
CA ILE A 632 10.99 18.01 14.41
C ILE A 632 11.36 16.54 14.62
N GLY A 633 10.67 15.84 15.52
CA GLY A 633 10.95 14.44 15.83
C GLY A 633 10.76 13.52 14.61
N ASN A 634 9.71 13.75 13.81
CA ASN A 634 9.49 13.00 12.58
C ASN A 634 10.59 13.30 11.54
N THR A 635 10.91 14.59 11.31
CA THR A 635 11.95 15.00 10.36
C THR A 635 13.36 14.53 10.79
N GLN A 636 13.61 14.37 12.09
CA GLN A 636 14.88 13.85 12.57
C GLN A 636 15.12 12.39 12.11
N GLN A 637 14.08 11.58 11.92
CA GLN A 637 14.23 10.24 11.42
C GLN A 637 14.81 10.22 10.00
N ASP A 638 14.51 11.23 9.19
CA ASP A 638 14.99 11.39 7.82
C ASP A 638 16.53 11.59 7.73
N LEU A 639 17.17 12.05 8.84
CA LEU A 639 18.63 12.19 8.90
C LEU A 639 19.37 10.88 8.61
N ASN A 640 18.78 9.78 9.01
CA ASN A 640 19.32 8.44 8.86
C ASN A 640 18.65 7.61 7.77
N ASP A 641 17.79 8.21 6.93
CA ASP A 641 17.15 7.51 5.82
C ASP A 641 17.91 7.75 4.50
N PRO A 642 18.51 6.69 3.91
CA PRO A 642 19.25 6.84 2.64
C PRO A 642 18.37 7.27 1.48
N GLY A 643 17.10 6.85 1.46
CA GLY A 643 16.13 7.20 0.41
C GLY A 643 15.79 8.68 0.45
N GLU A 644 15.41 9.19 1.62
CA GLU A 644 15.05 10.59 1.79
C GLU A 644 16.25 11.51 1.53
N ARG A 645 17.42 11.22 2.11
CA ARG A 645 18.66 11.99 1.90
C ARG A 645 19.10 12.01 0.43
N GLY A 646 18.98 10.88 -0.26
CA GLY A 646 19.31 10.76 -1.68
C GLY A 646 18.34 11.54 -2.57
N SER A 647 17.06 11.47 -2.28
CA SER A 647 15.99 12.21 -2.98
C SER A 647 16.16 13.72 -2.85
N ILE A 648 16.47 14.21 -1.65
CA ILE A 648 16.79 15.61 -1.39
C ILE A 648 18.00 16.04 -2.19
N ALA A 649 19.09 15.26 -2.18
CA ALA A 649 20.31 15.58 -2.92
C ALA A 649 20.06 15.65 -4.44
N LEU A 650 19.23 14.74 -4.98
CA LEU A 650 18.83 14.79 -6.39
C LEU A 650 18.05 16.08 -6.71
N SER A 651 17.05 16.42 -5.89
CA SER A 651 16.27 17.65 -6.05
C SER A 651 17.16 18.89 -6.04
N GLN A 652 18.09 18.97 -5.09
CA GLN A 652 19.04 20.10 -4.96
C GLN A 652 20.04 20.17 -6.12
N ALA A 653 20.41 19.05 -6.69
CA ALA A 653 21.27 19.01 -7.88
C ALA A 653 20.53 19.44 -9.16
N ILE A 654 19.22 19.20 -9.23
CA ILE A 654 18.38 19.54 -10.40
C ILE A 654 17.92 21.01 -10.34
N TYR A 655 17.43 21.46 -9.17
CA TYR A 655 16.78 22.75 -9.03
C TYR A 655 17.63 23.75 -8.25
N PRO A 656 17.68 25.02 -8.67
CA PRO A 656 18.31 26.06 -7.89
C PRO A 656 17.49 26.36 -6.63
N LYS A 657 18.14 26.83 -5.58
CA LYS A 657 17.50 27.29 -4.35
C LYS A 657 16.48 28.39 -4.69
N GLY A 658 15.25 28.24 -4.19
CA GLY A 658 14.11 29.14 -4.51
C GLY A 658 13.23 28.64 -5.64
N ASN A 659 13.61 27.58 -6.37
CA ASN A 659 12.66 26.89 -7.25
C ASN A 659 11.62 26.13 -6.40
N PRO A 660 10.34 26.11 -6.76
CA PRO A 660 9.29 25.42 -6.01
C PRO A 660 9.51 23.91 -5.80
N ASN A 661 10.33 23.28 -6.64
CA ASN A 661 10.68 21.85 -6.52
C ASN A 661 12.01 21.60 -5.80
N TYR A 662 12.69 22.63 -5.31
CA TYR A 662 13.91 22.49 -4.52
C TYR A 662 13.57 21.96 -3.12
N SER A 663 14.06 20.79 -2.76
CA SER A 663 13.89 20.23 -1.43
C SER A 663 14.96 20.78 -0.48
N LEU A 664 14.53 21.25 0.68
CA LEU A 664 15.45 21.66 1.76
C LEU A 664 16.21 20.45 2.30
N SER A 665 17.42 20.68 2.80
CA SER A 665 18.09 19.66 3.62
C SER A 665 17.27 19.33 4.86
N VAL A 666 17.46 18.14 5.42
CA VAL A 666 16.76 17.73 6.65
C VAL A 666 17.08 18.72 7.77
N GLU A 667 18.31 19.16 7.86
CA GLU A 667 18.80 20.14 8.83
C GLU A 667 18.14 21.51 8.66
N ASP A 668 18.07 22.02 7.40
CA ASP A 668 17.38 23.28 7.10
C ASP A 668 15.89 23.20 7.38
N ASN A 669 15.26 22.05 7.06
CA ASN A 669 13.86 21.81 7.33
C ASN A 669 13.58 21.83 8.85
N ILE A 670 14.39 21.17 9.66
CA ILE A 670 14.33 21.25 11.14
C ILE A 670 14.49 22.70 11.63
N ALA A 671 15.44 23.45 11.05
CA ALA A 671 15.63 24.85 11.39
C ALA A 671 14.39 25.71 11.04
N ASN A 672 13.80 25.50 9.88
CA ASN A 672 12.57 26.15 9.45
C ASN A 672 11.38 25.85 10.37
N ILE A 673 11.22 24.57 10.81
CA ILE A 673 10.20 24.20 11.79
C ILE A 673 10.44 24.94 13.13
N LYS A 674 11.68 24.94 13.62
CA LYS A 674 12.03 25.65 14.87
C LYS A 674 11.71 27.15 14.81
N ASN A 675 12.00 27.79 13.67
CA ASN A 675 11.82 29.22 13.47
C ASN A 675 10.36 29.62 13.11
N ALA A 676 9.52 28.68 12.73
CA ALA A 676 8.12 28.94 12.40
C ALA A 676 7.37 29.54 13.59
N THR A 677 6.55 30.56 13.32
CA THR A 677 5.76 31.27 14.32
C THR A 677 4.26 31.03 14.12
N LEU A 678 3.51 31.12 15.21
CA LEU A 678 2.04 30.98 15.14
C LEU A 678 1.40 32.13 14.35
N ASP A 679 2.02 33.31 14.34
CA ASP A 679 1.53 34.46 13.58
C ASP A 679 1.69 34.23 12.05
N GLU A 680 2.78 33.60 11.61
CA GLU A 680 2.93 33.19 10.21
C GLU A 680 1.85 32.18 9.81
N VAL A 681 1.54 31.19 10.66
CA VAL A 681 0.46 30.20 10.43
C VAL A 681 -0.90 30.91 10.31
N LYS A 682 -1.21 31.84 11.22
CA LYS A 682 -2.46 32.64 11.18
C LYS A 682 -2.54 33.51 9.92
N ALA A 683 -1.44 34.16 9.57
CA ALA A 683 -1.36 35.00 8.38
C ALA A 683 -1.53 34.19 7.10
N PHE A 684 -0.90 33.02 7.04
CA PHE A 684 -1.05 32.06 5.94
C PHE A 684 -2.52 31.61 5.80
N HIS A 685 -3.13 31.16 6.89
CA HIS A 685 -4.53 30.75 6.89
C HIS A 685 -5.45 31.88 6.38
N LYS A 686 -5.29 33.09 6.93
CA LYS A 686 -6.09 34.26 6.55
C LYS A 686 -5.98 34.59 5.06
N LYS A 687 -4.79 34.46 4.44
CA LYS A 687 -4.54 34.80 3.04
C LYS A 687 -5.01 33.70 2.08
N TYR A 688 -4.73 32.45 2.38
CA TYR A 688 -4.84 31.36 1.40
C TYR A 688 -6.07 30.47 1.56
N PHE A 689 -6.72 30.42 2.73
CA PHE A 689 -7.92 29.61 2.92
C PHE A 689 -9.17 30.36 2.48
N GLY A 690 -10.01 29.70 1.66
CA GLY A 690 -11.24 30.28 1.14
C GLY A 690 -11.76 29.50 -0.08
N THR A 691 -12.88 29.97 -0.61
CA THR A 691 -13.54 29.30 -1.74
C THR A 691 -13.08 29.80 -3.11
N ALA A 692 -12.28 30.87 -3.20
CA ALA A 692 -11.95 31.53 -4.46
C ALA A 692 -11.27 30.62 -5.50
N SER A 693 -10.41 29.67 -5.04
CA SER A 693 -9.77 28.66 -5.88
C SER A 693 -10.11 27.23 -5.50
N MET A 694 -11.13 27.06 -4.65
CA MET A 694 -11.52 25.74 -4.17
C MET A 694 -12.22 24.93 -5.25
N ARG A 695 -11.74 23.71 -5.49
CA ARG A 695 -12.35 22.68 -6.32
C ARG A 695 -12.76 21.50 -5.46
N LEU A 696 -13.93 20.91 -5.72
CA LEU A 696 -14.47 19.81 -4.96
C LEU A 696 -15.09 18.79 -5.91
N VAL A 697 -14.68 17.54 -5.76
CA VAL A 697 -15.27 16.40 -6.47
C VAL A 697 -15.87 15.46 -5.44
N ILE A 698 -17.15 15.09 -5.63
CA ILE A 698 -17.86 14.08 -4.85
C ILE A 698 -18.29 12.93 -5.74
N VAL A 699 -17.98 11.71 -5.31
CA VAL A 699 -18.27 10.47 -6.03
C VAL A 699 -18.96 9.49 -5.09
N GLY A 700 -19.96 8.79 -5.57
CA GLY A 700 -20.64 7.73 -4.80
C GLY A 700 -22.17 7.83 -4.87
N ASP A 701 -22.85 7.44 -3.79
CA ASP A 701 -24.31 7.56 -3.66
C ASP A 701 -24.70 9.01 -3.32
N THR A 702 -24.43 9.91 -4.27
CA THR A 702 -24.67 11.34 -4.06
C THR A 702 -26.02 11.77 -4.61
N ASP A 703 -26.65 12.69 -3.86
CA ASP A 703 -27.74 13.54 -4.34
C ASP A 703 -27.21 14.97 -4.43
N GLY A 704 -26.97 15.43 -5.66
CA GLY A 704 -26.37 16.73 -5.91
C GLY A 704 -27.15 17.91 -5.32
N ALA A 705 -28.47 17.78 -5.15
CA ALA A 705 -29.29 18.83 -4.56
C ALA A 705 -29.01 19.00 -3.07
N ASN A 706 -28.92 17.89 -2.33
CA ASN A 706 -28.58 17.91 -0.91
C ASN A 706 -27.15 18.39 -0.68
N LEU A 707 -26.18 17.93 -1.48
CA LEU A 707 -24.81 18.42 -1.44
C LEU A 707 -24.75 19.94 -1.58
N ASN A 708 -25.41 20.47 -2.60
CA ASN A 708 -25.40 21.92 -2.87
C ASN A 708 -26.05 22.72 -1.74
N ALA A 709 -27.11 22.21 -1.14
CA ALA A 709 -27.73 22.84 0.02
C ALA A 709 -26.77 22.88 1.22
N SER A 710 -26.07 21.78 1.49
CA SER A 710 -25.08 21.67 2.57
C SER A 710 -23.88 22.59 2.35
N LEU A 711 -23.33 22.66 1.13
CA LEU A 711 -22.24 23.57 0.77
C LEU A 711 -22.70 25.04 0.87
N LYS A 712 -23.89 25.40 0.37
CA LYS A 712 -24.44 26.75 0.48
C LYS A 712 -24.59 27.17 1.94
N LYS A 713 -25.06 26.27 2.80
CA LYS A 713 -25.24 26.53 4.23
C LYS A 713 -23.89 26.71 4.93
N SER A 714 -22.93 25.83 4.68
CA SER A 714 -21.69 25.73 5.45
C SER A 714 -20.60 26.73 4.99
N PHE A 715 -20.57 27.05 3.70
CA PHE A 715 -19.57 27.93 3.09
C PHE A 715 -20.11 29.31 2.67
N LYS A 716 -21.28 29.67 3.14
CA LYS A 716 -21.88 31.00 2.88
C LYS A 716 -20.94 32.11 3.35
N ASN A 717 -20.71 33.12 2.50
CA ASN A 717 -19.88 34.30 2.80
C ASN A 717 -18.41 34.00 3.18
N TRP A 718 -17.85 32.87 2.74
CA TRP A 718 -16.44 32.55 2.92
C TRP A 718 -15.67 32.71 1.61
N ASN A 719 -15.37 33.96 1.25
CA ASN A 719 -14.84 34.34 -0.07
C ASN A 719 -13.30 34.52 -0.09
N GLY A 720 -12.56 34.02 0.91
CA GLY A 720 -11.12 34.11 0.98
C GLY A 720 -10.40 33.22 -0.03
N GLY A 721 -9.08 33.21 0.03
CA GLY A 721 -8.19 32.48 -0.87
C GLY A 721 -7.65 33.31 -2.02
N VAL A 722 -6.78 32.75 -2.83
CA VAL A 722 -6.10 33.40 -3.95
C VAL A 722 -6.48 32.72 -5.28
N THR A 723 -6.44 33.49 -6.36
CA THR A 723 -6.77 33.00 -7.72
C THR A 723 -5.62 33.18 -8.71
N GLU A 724 -4.53 33.81 -8.29
CA GLU A 724 -3.34 33.99 -9.10
C GLU A 724 -2.70 32.64 -9.49
N LYS A 725 -2.10 32.59 -10.66
CA LYS A 725 -1.36 31.42 -11.13
C LYS A 725 0.07 31.49 -10.62
N LEU A 726 0.66 30.33 -10.36
CA LEU A 726 2.07 30.21 -9.98
C LEU A 726 2.97 30.86 -11.04
N LYS A 727 3.89 31.71 -10.57
CA LYS A 727 4.97 32.31 -11.38
C LYS A 727 6.29 31.92 -10.75
N PHE A 728 7.19 31.36 -11.53
CA PHE A 728 8.51 30.91 -11.07
C PHE A 728 9.49 30.95 -12.24
N GLU A 729 10.78 31.00 -11.94
CA GLU A 729 11.82 30.83 -12.94
C GLU A 729 12.06 29.31 -13.18
N GLU A 730 12.17 28.94 -14.45
CA GLU A 730 12.51 27.58 -14.80
C GLU A 730 13.91 27.20 -14.27
N ALA A 731 14.11 25.92 -13.96
CA ALA A 731 15.40 25.45 -13.48
C ALA A 731 16.52 25.71 -14.52
N ALA A 732 17.66 26.17 -14.05
CA ALA A 732 18.85 26.24 -14.87
C ALA A 732 19.28 24.83 -15.30
N LYS A 733 19.77 24.69 -16.54
CA LYS A 733 20.34 23.43 -17.02
C LYS A 733 21.60 23.12 -16.21
N THR A 734 21.51 22.13 -15.33
CA THR A 734 22.67 21.69 -14.53
C THR A 734 23.55 20.72 -15.32
N PRO A 735 24.87 20.83 -15.21
CA PRO A 735 25.79 19.84 -15.79
C PRO A 735 25.63 18.49 -15.06
N SER A 736 26.11 17.42 -15.70
CA SER A 736 26.19 16.10 -15.06
C SER A 736 26.98 16.17 -13.75
N LYS A 737 26.50 15.46 -12.72
CA LYS A 737 27.11 15.46 -11.39
C LYS A 737 27.00 14.07 -10.78
N THR A 738 28.05 13.62 -10.12
CA THR A 738 27.98 12.46 -9.22
C THR A 738 28.22 12.95 -7.80
N GLU A 739 27.36 12.55 -6.87
CA GLU A 739 27.44 12.92 -5.46
C GLU A 739 27.21 11.71 -4.58
N VAL A 740 27.93 11.62 -3.47
CA VAL A 740 27.78 10.59 -2.45
C VAL A 740 27.26 11.21 -1.16
N VAL A 741 26.18 10.69 -0.65
CA VAL A 741 25.60 11.02 0.65
C VAL A 741 25.92 9.86 1.60
N THR A 742 26.97 9.99 2.37
CA THR A 742 27.45 8.97 3.28
C THR A 742 26.57 8.90 4.53
N ILE A 743 25.98 7.73 4.78
CA ILE A 743 25.22 7.41 6.00
C ILE A 743 25.73 6.07 6.53
N PRO A 744 26.55 6.07 7.60
CA PRO A 744 27.17 4.84 8.10
C PRO A 744 26.16 3.82 8.64
N GLU A 745 26.59 2.56 8.69
CA GLU A 745 25.86 1.44 9.31
C GLU A 745 24.49 1.15 8.70
N LYS A 746 24.33 1.41 7.38
CA LYS A 746 23.12 1.05 6.63
C LYS A 746 23.35 -0.24 5.84
N PRO A 747 22.48 -1.25 5.98
CA PRO A 747 22.58 -2.50 5.22
C PRO A 747 22.24 -2.33 3.74
N SER A 748 21.51 -1.28 3.36
CA SER A 748 21.24 -0.93 1.95
C SER A 748 21.69 0.50 1.63
N ALA A 749 21.97 0.74 0.35
CA ALA A 749 22.27 2.05 -0.21
C ALA A 749 21.33 2.35 -1.39
N GLU A 750 20.93 3.61 -1.51
CA GLU A 750 19.99 4.06 -2.52
C GLU A 750 20.70 4.77 -3.67
N LEU A 751 20.33 4.40 -4.88
CA LEU A 751 20.74 5.04 -6.13
C LEU A 751 19.63 5.95 -6.63
N PHE A 752 19.98 7.16 -7.00
CA PHE A 752 19.15 8.02 -7.82
C PHE A 752 19.94 8.47 -9.06
N VAL A 753 19.33 8.27 -10.22
CA VAL A 753 19.82 8.81 -11.48
C VAL A 753 18.75 9.72 -12.04
N GLY A 754 19.05 10.98 -12.36
CA GLY A 754 18.00 11.86 -12.83
C GLY A 754 18.50 13.08 -13.61
N GLN A 755 17.57 13.79 -14.23
CA GLN A 755 17.84 15.07 -14.88
C GLN A 755 16.58 15.91 -15.06
N PHE A 756 16.74 17.22 -15.13
CA PHE A 756 15.67 18.12 -15.49
C PHE A 756 15.20 17.89 -16.93
N THR A 757 13.89 17.73 -17.13
CA THR A 757 13.26 17.60 -18.45
C THR A 757 12.50 18.85 -18.87
N GLY A 758 11.99 19.61 -17.92
CA GLY A 758 11.07 20.73 -18.16
C GLY A 758 9.70 20.31 -18.69
N LEU A 759 9.43 19.01 -18.79
CA LEU A 759 8.18 18.46 -19.30
C LEU A 759 7.06 18.65 -18.29
N LYS A 760 5.94 19.20 -18.73
CA LYS A 760 4.71 19.37 -17.95
C LYS A 760 3.67 18.32 -18.35
N ARG A 761 2.81 17.96 -17.42
CA ARG A 761 1.71 17.02 -17.68
C ARG A 761 0.70 17.52 -18.72
N ALA A 762 0.64 18.83 -18.96
CA ALA A 762 -0.19 19.46 -19.96
C ALA A 762 0.43 19.47 -21.37
N ASP A 763 1.71 19.14 -21.50
CA ASP A 763 2.39 19.18 -22.79
C ASP A 763 1.99 17.99 -23.68
N ALA A 764 1.93 18.21 -24.98
CA ALA A 764 1.59 17.18 -25.96
C ALA A 764 2.57 15.99 -25.92
N ASP A 765 3.83 16.22 -25.55
CA ASP A 765 4.87 15.22 -25.43
C ASP A 765 4.73 14.35 -24.16
N TYR A 766 3.84 14.72 -23.21
CA TYR A 766 3.75 14.03 -21.93
C TYR A 766 3.31 12.57 -22.08
N ILE A 767 2.21 12.29 -22.77
CA ILE A 767 1.69 10.92 -22.94
C ILE A 767 2.70 10.04 -23.69
N PRO A 768 3.29 10.45 -24.84
CA PRO A 768 4.36 9.68 -25.47
C PRO A 768 5.55 9.41 -24.56
N PHE A 769 6.02 10.41 -23.81
CA PHE A 769 7.15 10.24 -22.90
C PHE A 769 6.78 9.34 -21.71
N PHE A 770 5.57 9.46 -21.20
CA PHE A 770 5.05 8.61 -20.12
C PHE A 770 5.02 7.13 -20.52
N ILE A 771 4.57 6.81 -21.75
CA ILE A 771 4.59 5.45 -22.30
C ILE A 771 6.02 4.94 -22.42
N GLY A 772 6.95 5.76 -22.94
CA GLY A 772 8.35 5.40 -23.06
C GLY A 772 9.00 5.11 -21.71
N ASN A 773 8.77 5.98 -20.71
CA ASN A 773 9.24 5.77 -19.34
C ASN A 773 8.61 4.52 -18.69
N TYR A 774 7.32 4.28 -18.97
CA TYR A 774 6.62 3.10 -18.45
C TYR A 774 7.25 1.79 -18.95
N THR A 775 7.74 1.78 -20.18
CA THR A 775 8.49 0.65 -20.74
C THR A 775 9.83 0.45 -20.05
N LEU A 776 10.55 1.54 -19.68
CA LEU A 776 11.84 1.44 -19.01
C LEU A 776 11.69 0.88 -17.59
N GLY A 777 10.84 1.48 -16.76
CA GLY A 777 10.92 1.20 -15.34
C GLY A 777 9.63 1.37 -14.55
N ALA A 778 8.44 1.19 -15.16
CA ALA A 778 7.21 1.18 -14.40
C ALA A 778 6.64 -0.25 -14.28
N GLY A 779 6.42 -0.69 -13.04
CA GLY A 779 5.90 -2.01 -12.73
C GLY A 779 6.89 -3.15 -12.99
N PHE A 780 6.45 -4.37 -12.68
CA PHE A 780 7.30 -5.56 -12.80
C PHE A 780 7.68 -5.89 -14.26
N ALA A 781 6.84 -5.52 -15.24
CA ALA A 781 7.11 -5.72 -16.67
C ALA A 781 7.97 -4.59 -17.29
N GLY A 782 8.60 -3.73 -16.50
CA GLY A 782 9.55 -2.72 -16.94
C GLY A 782 10.95 -3.33 -17.20
N ARG A 783 11.68 -2.82 -18.23
CA ARG A 783 13.03 -3.33 -18.58
C ARG A 783 13.98 -3.35 -17.37
N LEU A 784 13.93 -2.34 -16.51
CA LEU A 784 14.78 -2.27 -15.31
C LEU A 784 14.48 -3.41 -14.34
N MET A 785 13.18 -3.68 -14.08
CA MET A 785 12.79 -4.78 -13.20
C MET A 785 13.20 -6.13 -13.79
N GLN A 786 12.89 -6.37 -15.07
CA GLN A 786 13.24 -7.63 -15.73
C GLN A 786 14.74 -7.89 -15.79
N THR A 787 15.56 -6.86 -15.96
CA THR A 787 17.02 -7.05 -16.12
C THR A 787 17.76 -6.96 -14.79
N VAL A 788 17.68 -5.83 -14.09
CA VAL A 788 18.51 -5.58 -12.89
C VAL A 788 18.00 -6.39 -11.68
N ARG A 789 16.65 -6.63 -11.58
CA ARG A 789 16.06 -7.45 -10.52
C ARG A 789 15.96 -8.92 -10.92
N ASP A 790 15.17 -9.23 -11.96
CA ASP A 790 14.78 -10.62 -12.23
C ASP A 790 15.89 -11.47 -12.89
N ASN A 791 16.76 -10.86 -13.71
CA ASN A 791 17.86 -11.56 -14.37
C ASN A 791 19.14 -11.53 -13.53
N ASP A 792 19.51 -10.33 -13.03
CA ASP A 792 20.80 -10.11 -12.39
C ASP A 792 20.72 -10.26 -10.86
N GLY A 793 19.52 -10.27 -10.28
CA GLY A 793 19.27 -10.43 -8.83
C GLY A 793 19.92 -9.33 -7.97
N LEU A 794 20.11 -8.11 -8.50
CA LEU A 794 20.91 -7.09 -7.83
C LEU A 794 20.11 -6.22 -6.85
N THR A 795 18.81 -6.15 -7.02
CA THR A 795 17.94 -5.27 -6.23
C THR A 795 16.58 -5.91 -5.96
N TYR A 796 15.92 -5.50 -4.86
CA TYR A 796 14.51 -5.80 -4.63
C TYR A 796 13.59 -4.92 -5.48
N ASN A 797 13.91 -3.63 -5.60
CA ASN A 797 13.10 -2.68 -6.34
C ASN A 797 13.95 -1.68 -7.12
N ILE A 798 13.58 -1.50 -8.38
CA ILE A 798 14.13 -0.48 -9.26
C ILE A 798 13.00 0.09 -10.12
N SER A 799 12.93 1.39 -10.22
CA SER A 799 11.87 2.06 -10.99
C SER A 799 12.37 3.32 -11.67
N SER A 800 11.64 3.77 -12.70
CA SER A 800 11.84 5.08 -13.30
C SER A 800 10.54 5.89 -13.26
N GLY A 801 10.67 7.20 -13.15
CA GLY A 801 9.52 8.08 -12.98
C GLY A 801 9.72 9.49 -13.47
N LEU A 802 8.63 10.26 -13.40
CA LEU A 802 8.56 11.69 -13.61
C LEU A 802 8.05 12.36 -12.33
N SER A 803 8.69 13.41 -11.90
CA SER A 803 8.28 14.19 -10.73
C SER A 803 8.28 15.68 -11.02
N GLY A 804 7.57 16.48 -10.19
CA GLY A 804 7.53 17.92 -10.29
C GLY A 804 6.84 18.48 -11.55
N ASN A 805 6.05 17.68 -12.28
CA ASN A 805 5.58 17.99 -13.62
C ASN A 805 4.10 18.42 -13.71
N ILE A 806 3.45 18.66 -12.58
CA ILE A 806 2.04 19.09 -12.57
C ILE A 806 1.94 20.60 -12.73
N GLU A 807 2.54 21.34 -11.80
CA GLU A 807 2.48 22.81 -11.75
C GLU A 807 3.69 23.46 -12.45
N THR A 808 4.82 22.74 -12.53
CA THR A 808 6.12 23.22 -13.02
C THR A 808 6.68 22.29 -14.07
N GLY A 809 7.80 22.63 -14.70
CA GLY A 809 8.59 21.70 -15.52
C GLY A 809 9.27 20.66 -14.64
N GLY A 810 9.01 19.40 -14.93
CA GLY A 810 9.46 18.28 -14.09
C GLY A 810 10.84 17.74 -14.40
N TYR A 811 11.23 16.72 -13.67
CA TYR A 811 12.44 15.92 -13.90
C TYR A 811 12.09 14.44 -14.08
N TRP A 812 12.94 13.74 -14.81
CA TRP A 812 12.93 12.30 -14.93
C TRP A 812 13.97 11.70 -13.99
N PHE A 813 13.68 10.52 -13.44
CA PHE A 813 14.60 9.82 -12.55
C PHE A 813 14.49 8.31 -12.64
N VAL A 814 15.54 7.61 -12.21
CA VAL A 814 15.57 6.20 -11.80
C VAL A 814 15.93 6.15 -10.33
N ASN A 815 15.25 5.30 -9.57
CA ASN A 815 15.55 4.99 -8.18
C ASN A 815 15.70 3.48 -7.99
N ALA A 816 16.72 3.06 -7.21
CA ALA A 816 16.95 1.66 -6.86
C ALA A 816 17.65 1.53 -5.51
N SER A 817 17.38 0.42 -4.80
CA SER A 817 18.04 0.06 -3.54
C SER A 817 18.97 -1.11 -3.76
N PHE A 818 20.22 -1.01 -3.37
CA PHE A 818 21.23 -2.06 -3.51
C PHE A 818 21.91 -2.36 -2.18
N ASN A 819 22.38 -3.60 -2.01
CA ASN A 819 23.38 -3.88 -1.00
C ASN A 819 24.67 -3.06 -1.34
N PRO A 820 25.34 -2.41 -0.35
CA PRO A 820 26.50 -1.59 -0.62
C PRO A 820 27.60 -2.29 -1.44
N ASN A 821 27.81 -3.60 -1.22
CA ASN A 821 28.82 -4.37 -1.97
C ASN A 821 28.43 -4.65 -3.44
N LEU A 822 27.15 -4.56 -3.77
CA LEU A 822 26.61 -4.75 -5.12
C LEU A 822 26.31 -3.41 -5.80
N PHE A 823 26.51 -2.30 -5.12
CA PHE A 823 26.05 -0.98 -5.56
C PHE A 823 26.62 -0.59 -6.93
N GLN A 824 27.93 -0.71 -7.12
CA GLN A 824 28.57 -0.34 -8.40
C GLN A 824 28.07 -1.23 -9.54
N LYS A 825 27.93 -2.55 -9.31
CA LYS A 825 27.38 -3.48 -10.30
C LYS A 825 25.92 -3.13 -10.66
N GLY A 826 25.11 -2.77 -9.64
CA GLY A 826 23.75 -2.33 -9.83
C GLY A 826 23.64 -1.02 -10.62
N LEU A 827 24.49 -0.04 -10.33
CA LEU A 827 24.58 1.20 -11.09
C LEU A 827 24.95 0.92 -12.56
N ASP A 828 25.96 0.10 -12.81
CA ASP A 828 26.43 -0.21 -14.17
C ASP A 828 25.32 -0.90 -14.98
N ALA A 829 24.65 -1.90 -14.39
CA ALA A 829 23.51 -2.60 -15.00
C ALA A 829 22.35 -1.63 -15.30
N THR A 830 22.05 -0.74 -14.38
CA THR A 830 21.01 0.30 -14.55
C THR A 830 21.34 1.21 -15.72
N MET A 831 22.58 1.71 -15.78
CA MET A 831 23.01 2.63 -16.83
C MET A 831 23.05 1.97 -18.21
N VAL A 832 23.37 0.68 -18.31
CA VAL A 832 23.27 -0.09 -19.56
C VAL A 832 21.83 -0.08 -20.10
N GLN A 833 20.84 -0.25 -19.24
CA GLN A 833 19.42 -0.24 -19.68
C GLN A 833 18.96 1.17 -20.06
N VAL A 834 19.37 2.19 -19.31
CA VAL A 834 19.08 3.58 -19.64
C VAL A 834 19.71 3.97 -20.98
N ASP A 835 20.96 3.58 -21.22
CA ASP A 835 21.67 3.85 -22.48
C ASP A 835 20.94 3.19 -23.68
N LYS A 836 20.61 1.89 -23.55
CA LYS A 836 19.84 1.17 -24.59
C LYS A 836 18.50 1.84 -24.87
N TRP A 837 17.78 2.24 -23.81
CA TRP A 837 16.46 2.88 -23.95
C TRP A 837 16.56 4.24 -24.66
N VAL A 838 17.54 5.08 -24.32
CA VAL A 838 17.76 6.38 -24.97
C VAL A 838 18.18 6.22 -26.43
N LYS A 839 19.10 5.29 -26.72
CA LYS A 839 19.65 5.11 -28.08
C LYS A 839 18.68 4.42 -29.01
N ASN A 840 18.05 3.35 -28.56
CA ASN A 840 17.25 2.45 -29.40
C ASN A 840 15.75 2.73 -29.29
N GLY A 841 15.31 3.43 -28.23
CA GLY A 841 13.87 3.62 -27.96
C GLY A 841 13.20 2.36 -27.44
N ILE A 842 11.88 2.27 -27.72
CA ILE A 842 11.04 1.09 -27.45
C ILE A 842 10.65 0.42 -28.77
N THR A 843 10.21 -0.84 -28.70
CA THR A 843 9.74 -1.59 -29.88
C THR A 843 8.24 -1.37 -30.11
N ALA A 844 7.72 -1.77 -31.30
CA ALA A 844 6.29 -1.71 -31.58
C ALA A 844 5.48 -2.63 -30.66
N GLU A 845 5.99 -3.80 -30.33
CA GLU A 845 5.35 -4.73 -29.41
C GLU A 845 5.28 -4.14 -27.98
N GLU A 846 6.37 -3.57 -27.49
CA GLU A 846 6.36 -2.88 -26.19
C GLU A 846 5.36 -1.73 -26.16
N LEU A 847 5.26 -0.95 -27.26
CA LEU A 847 4.28 0.12 -27.35
C LEU A 847 2.85 -0.39 -27.16
N GLU A 848 2.44 -1.42 -27.90
CA GLU A 848 1.06 -1.95 -27.85
C GLU A 848 0.78 -2.60 -26.48
N ASN A 849 1.73 -3.36 -25.93
CA ASN A 849 1.61 -3.93 -24.59
C ASN A 849 1.46 -2.83 -23.52
N LYS A 850 2.24 -1.74 -23.61
CA LYS A 850 2.17 -0.65 -22.62
C LYS A 850 0.92 0.22 -22.78
N LYS A 851 0.39 0.43 -23.98
CA LYS A 851 -0.91 1.05 -24.18
C LYS A 851 -2.02 0.25 -23.48
N THR A 852 -2.10 -1.04 -23.76
CA THR A 852 -3.10 -1.94 -23.17
C THR A 852 -2.99 -1.94 -21.64
N ASN A 853 -1.78 -2.03 -21.11
CA ASN A 853 -1.50 -1.95 -19.67
C ASN A 853 -1.99 -0.62 -19.07
N LEU A 854 -1.60 0.51 -19.64
CA LEU A 854 -1.96 1.83 -19.11
C LEU A 854 -3.47 2.08 -19.14
N ILE A 855 -4.15 1.65 -20.22
CA ILE A 855 -5.60 1.77 -20.35
C ILE A 855 -6.31 0.87 -19.33
N GLY A 856 -5.87 -0.38 -19.18
CA GLY A 856 -6.39 -1.32 -18.20
C GLY A 856 -6.18 -0.85 -16.77
N SER A 857 -4.97 -0.42 -16.43
CA SER A 857 -4.62 0.12 -15.10
C SER A 857 -5.42 1.38 -14.76
N PHE A 858 -5.68 2.22 -15.78
CA PHE A 858 -6.55 3.37 -15.59
C PHE A 858 -7.98 2.95 -15.24
N LYS A 859 -8.55 1.95 -15.93
CA LYS A 859 -9.88 1.40 -15.63
C LYS A 859 -9.92 0.82 -14.20
N VAL A 860 -8.90 0.05 -13.83
CA VAL A 860 -8.78 -0.50 -12.46
C VAL A 860 -8.69 0.63 -11.43
N GLY A 861 -7.88 1.66 -11.66
CA GLY A 861 -7.78 2.83 -10.79
C GLY A 861 -9.11 3.59 -10.61
N MET A 862 -9.98 3.53 -11.62
CA MET A 862 -11.30 4.17 -11.59
C MET A 862 -12.39 3.30 -10.93
N SER A 863 -12.09 2.07 -10.54
CA SER A 863 -13.06 1.15 -9.94
C SER A 863 -13.46 1.51 -8.50
N THR A 864 -12.72 2.42 -7.85
CA THR A 864 -13.05 2.93 -6.52
C THR A 864 -13.54 4.37 -6.57
N THR A 865 -14.45 4.73 -5.65
CA THR A 865 -14.91 6.13 -5.54
C THR A 865 -13.76 7.09 -5.23
N SER A 866 -12.77 6.64 -4.46
CA SER A 866 -11.56 7.41 -4.12
C SER A 866 -10.63 7.64 -5.31
N GLY A 867 -10.43 6.61 -6.13
CA GLY A 867 -9.62 6.70 -7.35
C GLY A 867 -10.27 7.64 -8.37
N MET A 868 -11.58 7.50 -8.58
CA MET A 868 -12.36 8.35 -9.47
C MET A 868 -12.35 9.81 -9.02
N ALA A 869 -12.62 10.08 -7.73
CA ALA A 869 -12.65 11.44 -7.20
C ALA A 869 -11.31 12.18 -7.39
N ARG A 870 -10.19 11.51 -7.07
CA ARG A 870 -8.84 12.09 -7.22
C ARG A 870 -8.46 12.31 -8.68
N THR A 871 -8.81 11.38 -9.56
CA THR A 871 -8.50 11.49 -10.99
C THR A 871 -9.25 12.67 -11.60
N ILE A 872 -10.56 12.81 -11.35
CA ILE A 872 -11.36 13.94 -11.83
C ILE A 872 -10.83 15.27 -11.25
N LEU A 873 -10.51 15.30 -9.95
CA LEU A 873 -9.91 16.49 -9.33
C LEU A 873 -8.61 16.89 -10.04
N SER A 874 -7.73 15.93 -10.31
CA SER A 874 -6.48 16.18 -11.05
C SER A 874 -6.74 16.74 -12.47
N PHE A 875 -7.80 16.32 -13.14
CA PHE A 875 -8.17 16.84 -14.45
C PHE A 875 -8.66 18.29 -14.36
N ILE A 876 -9.59 18.59 -13.47
CA ILE A 876 -10.11 19.96 -13.33
C ILE A 876 -9.07 20.96 -12.78
N GLU A 877 -8.10 20.51 -12.00
CA GLU A 877 -6.95 21.32 -11.57
C GLU A 877 -6.11 21.78 -12.76
N ARG A 878 -5.95 20.95 -13.77
CA ARG A 878 -5.24 21.25 -15.02
C ARG A 878 -6.08 22.02 -16.05
N GLY A 879 -7.33 22.36 -15.70
CA GLY A 879 -8.25 23.06 -16.59
C GLY A 879 -8.94 22.17 -17.63
N LEU A 880 -8.90 20.86 -17.43
CA LEU A 880 -9.61 19.88 -18.26
C LEU A 880 -11.04 19.70 -17.75
N GLU A 881 -11.95 19.26 -18.62
CA GLU A 881 -13.30 18.92 -18.21
C GLU A 881 -13.37 17.54 -17.54
N PRO A 882 -14.35 17.29 -16.67
CA PRO A 882 -14.50 15.99 -15.97
C PRO A 882 -14.59 14.79 -16.92
N ASN A 883 -15.18 14.95 -18.10
CA ASN A 883 -15.31 13.93 -19.13
C ASN A 883 -13.99 13.59 -19.86
N TYR A 884 -12.89 14.26 -19.53
CA TYR A 884 -11.57 13.86 -20.01
C TYR A 884 -11.17 12.45 -19.54
N ILE A 885 -11.85 11.93 -18.53
CA ILE A 885 -11.77 10.54 -18.11
C ILE A 885 -12.02 9.54 -19.28
N ASP A 886 -12.91 9.88 -20.20
CA ASP A 886 -13.23 9.07 -21.39
C ASP A 886 -12.25 9.33 -22.55
N GLN A 887 -11.59 10.49 -22.54
CA GLN A 887 -10.63 10.88 -23.57
C GLN A 887 -9.20 10.36 -23.28
N TYR A 888 -8.81 10.28 -22.02
CA TYR A 888 -7.47 9.90 -21.62
C TYR A 888 -7.02 8.53 -22.17
N PRO A 889 -7.84 7.45 -22.12
CA PRO A 889 -7.51 6.18 -22.76
C PRO A 889 -7.32 6.29 -24.28
N LYS A 890 -8.13 7.12 -24.94
CA LYS A 890 -8.02 7.37 -26.40
C LYS A 890 -6.73 8.12 -26.76
N ASP A 891 -6.28 9.02 -25.90
CA ASP A 891 -5.03 9.76 -26.11
C ASP A 891 -3.81 8.86 -25.92
N ILE A 892 -3.88 7.88 -24.99
CA ILE A 892 -2.86 6.83 -24.87
C ILE A 892 -2.83 5.97 -26.14
N ASP A 893 -3.98 5.54 -26.63
CA ASP A 893 -4.10 4.66 -27.79
C ASP A 893 -3.57 5.30 -29.08
N LYS A 894 -3.73 6.61 -29.25
CA LYS A 894 -3.24 7.37 -30.40
C LYS A 894 -1.72 7.56 -30.47
N ALA A 895 -1.00 7.32 -29.38
CA ALA A 895 0.46 7.50 -29.35
C ALA A 895 1.14 6.57 -30.36
N THR A 896 2.07 7.10 -31.15
CA THR A 896 2.80 6.33 -32.16
C THR A 896 4.22 6.01 -31.69
N LEU A 897 4.79 4.92 -32.22
CA LEU A 897 6.17 4.50 -31.90
C LEU A 897 7.18 5.62 -32.17
N GLN A 898 7.01 6.33 -33.29
CA GLN A 898 7.89 7.44 -33.65
C GLN A 898 7.83 8.56 -32.62
N GLN A 899 6.61 8.97 -32.20
CA GLN A 899 6.44 10.01 -31.18
C GLN A 899 7.12 9.60 -29.86
N VAL A 900 6.91 8.37 -29.40
CA VAL A 900 7.52 7.87 -28.17
C VAL A 900 9.04 7.88 -28.25
N ASN A 901 9.61 7.37 -29.33
CA ASN A 901 11.07 7.28 -29.48
C ASN A 901 11.74 8.66 -29.67
N ASP A 902 11.04 9.59 -30.33
CA ASP A 902 11.52 10.98 -30.50
C ASP A 902 11.56 11.75 -29.16
N VAL A 903 10.51 11.61 -28.34
CA VAL A 903 10.45 12.32 -27.06
C VAL A 903 11.44 11.73 -26.03
N ILE A 904 11.70 10.43 -26.04
CA ILE A 904 12.77 9.83 -25.22
C ILE A 904 14.10 10.53 -25.52
N LYS A 905 14.49 10.60 -26.79
CA LYS A 905 15.73 11.25 -27.23
C LYS A 905 15.72 12.76 -27.00
N LYS A 906 14.54 13.39 -27.07
CA LYS A 906 14.38 14.84 -26.84
C LYS A 906 14.67 15.21 -25.38
N TYR A 907 14.09 14.47 -24.43
CA TYR A 907 14.08 14.84 -23.02
C TYR A 907 15.20 14.20 -22.20
N VAL A 908 15.71 13.03 -22.59
CA VAL A 908 16.76 12.33 -21.81
C VAL A 908 18.11 12.38 -22.53
N LYS A 909 19.12 12.95 -21.83
CA LYS A 909 20.47 13.18 -22.35
C LYS A 909 21.49 12.49 -21.46
N LEU A 910 22.19 11.49 -21.98
CA LEU A 910 23.14 10.65 -21.23
C LEU A 910 24.30 11.46 -20.62
N ASP A 911 24.73 12.52 -21.30
CA ASP A 911 25.82 13.42 -20.87
C ASP A 911 25.40 14.42 -19.77
N LYS A 912 24.12 14.44 -19.38
CA LYS A 912 23.54 15.36 -18.38
C LYS A 912 22.96 14.65 -17.18
N MET A 913 23.33 13.39 -16.96
CA MET A 913 22.83 12.62 -15.82
C MET A 913 23.42 13.10 -14.51
N ILE A 914 22.58 13.24 -13.52
CA ILE A 914 22.94 13.43 -12.12
C ILE A 914 22.82 12.07 -11.46
N ILE A 915 23.87 11.64 -10.77
CA ILE A 915 23.92 10.35 -10.06
C ILE A 915 24.15 10.64 -8.59
N ILE A 916 23.20 10.25 -7.76
CA ILE A 916 23.29 10.34 -6.30
C ILE A 916 23.40 8.91 -5.74
N LYS A 917 24.41 8.70 -4.90
CA LYS A 917 24.66 7.47 -4.16
C LYS A 917 24.47 7.77 -2.68
N SER A 918 23.50 7.14 -2.01
CA SER A 918 23.16 7.46 -0.61
C SER A 918 23.18 6.21 0.25
N GLY A 919 23.94 6.19 1.35
CA GLY A 919 24.01 5.06 2.27
C GLY A 919 25.41 4.79 2.83
N SER A 920 25.71 3.54 3.20
CA SER A 920 27.01 3.13 3.75
C SER A 920 28.09 3.04 2.67
N LEU A 921 28.38 4.18 2.09
CA LEU A 921 29.37 4.35 1.02
C LEU A 921 30.37 5.43 1.41
N ASP A 922 31.64 5.25 1.03
CA ASP A 922 32.69 6.27 1.17
C ASP A 922 32.53 7.39 0.12
N LYS A 923 33.33 8.43 0.21
CA LYS A 923 33.32 9.57 -0.75
C LYS A 923 33.48 9.17 -2.21
N ASP A 924 34.09 8.01 -2.49
CA ASP A 924 34.32 7.49 -3.84
C ASP A 924 33.18 6.54 -4.28
N GLY A 925 32.23 6.27 -3.37
CA GLY A 925 31.06 5.41 -3.60
C GLY A 925 31.34 3.93 -3.39
N ASN A 926 32.41 3.57 -2.70
CA ASN A 926 32.72 2.20 -2.30
C ASN A 926 32.04 1.89 -0.94
N PRO A 927 31.76 0.62 -0.64
CA PRO A 927 31.22 0.24 0.66
C PRO A 927 32.12 0.70 1.81
N LEU A 928 31.51 1.30 2.84
CA LEU A 928 32.21 1.54 4.10
C LEU A 928 32.53 0.20 4.77
N LYS A 929 33.78 0.07 5.27
CA LYS A 929 34.27 -1.12 5.98
C LYS A 929 33.73 -1.20 7.42
#